data_0b950dd3b7abd70de719bccca6eed871
#
_entry.id   0b950dd3b7abd70de719bccca6eed871
#
_cell.length_a   1.000
_cell.length_b   1.000
_cell.length_c   1.000
_cell.angle_alpha   90.00
_cell.angle_beta   90.00
_cell.angle_gamma   90.00
#
_symmetry.space_group_name_H-M   'P 1'
#
loop_
_entity.id
_entity.type
_entity.pdbx_description
1 polymer ?
#
loop_
_entity_poly.entity_id
_entity_poly.type
_entity_poly.pdbx_seq_one_letter_code
_entity_poly.pdbx_strand_id
1 'polypeptide(L)'
;MKNVYGKNPDSFADPKAVVRGNHYRFSVLSEKVIRMEYSKTGHFVDAETQIVLNRNFPVPEFHVNDNEGKLEIITKYLILTYDKGEFSKTGLTVQIVGNNYMRKTGTWFYGDWELLRDGNLLGTATTLDSECGEWYYKPSRDESKIWGEPDRPVELCYGLLSKNGFSVIDDSASLVFTDDGWVMPAEKDHVDLYFMAFGRDYLGALDFFYQLSGNTPMLPRFALGNWWSRFHSYTQEEYLALQDRFRDENIPISVGVLDMGWHLVKIDPKYGRGWTGYTWDRELFPDAAGMMKELHERGMHVSLNVHPADGVHAHEEMYPEMAKALGVDYEHEVPIQFDVTDRKFMDAYFKYLHHPNEEIGVDFWWIDWQQGSNSLAEGYDPLWMLNHYHYLDNARTGKRPLDFSRFAGLGSQRYPIGFSGSSYITWESLDFQPYFTANASNVGYGWWSHDIGGHRNGYRCDELTTRWVQFGVFSPIMRLHSSDEVFTGKEPWKFGPEAEQTMRRFLSLRHQLVPYLYTMNYRFYAENKPLIQPMYYQLPDNEEAYRLRNQYYFGSELIVNPVTSENDKNTKLGKVKTLLPKGTWYDIFTGLRYRGDRTMYMHRAIDTIPVLAKAGGIVPLQSKEELSCRTDNPEKLDLLVFGGESGTFTMYEDDGVSMEYENGHSVTTYYALQWTDGKKFVIEPAVGDLSLIPAQRTYTVKLYGIPADSVKEVLVSGVDVPFEKAYDEKRNILSVAFGAVKVTDKVEVLFKEDIELADNNILDNTYDILNRAQIAFQTKEWLFRLLKSNTGLTQKLSIIHTTYMDEGIRRAVTELLTAW
;
A
#
# COMPACT_ATOMS: atom_id res chain seq x y z
N MET A 1 6.32 20.16 -21.15
CA MET A 1 5.81 18.81 -20.79
C MET A 1 5.51 18.05 -22.07
N LYS A 2 5.93 16.79 -22.19
CA LYS A 2 5.48 15.95 -23.31
C LYS A 2 3.99 15.65 -23.12
N ASN A 3 3.19 15.79 -24.17
CA ASN A 3 1.78 15.39 -24.17
C ASN A 3 1.68 13.87 -23.98
N VAL A 4 1.41 13.43 -22.78
CA VAL A 4 1.11 12.02 -22.46
C VAL A 4 -0.39 11.77 -22.61
N TYR A 5 -1.21 12.81 -22.39
CA TYR A 5 -2.67 12.80 -22.48
C TYR A 5 -3.14 13.78 -23.56
N GLY A 6 -4.28 13.50 -24.15
CA GLY A 6 -4.90 14.28 -25.21
C GLY A 6 -4.90 13.54 -26.56
N LYS A 7 -6.05 13.48 -27.21
CA LYS A 7 -6.31 12.73 -28.47
C LYS A 7 -6.00 11.24 -28.42
N ASN A 8 -6.35 10.59 -27.34
CA ASN A 8 -6.28 9.14 -27.27
C ASN A 8 -7.46 8.54 -28.05
N PRO A 9 -7.23 7.70 -29.09
CA PRO A 9 -8.30 7.04 -29.84
C PRO A 9 -9.15 6.13 -28.93
N ASP A 10 -8.63 5.70 -27.80
CA ASP A 10 -9.32 4.86 -26.84
C ASP A 10 -10.25 5.64 -25.89
N SER A 11 -10.27 6.98 -25.97
CA SER A 11 -11.22 7.80 -25.22
C SER A 11 -12.68 7.65 -25.66
N PHE A 12 -12.91 7.04 -26.82
CA PHE A 12 -14.23 6.80 -27.42
C PHE A 12 -14.69 5.36 -27.24
N ALA A 13 -15.97 5.16 -26.95
CA ALA A 13 -16.57 3.84 -27.07
C ALA A 13 -16.78 3.46 -28.56
N ASP A 14 -16.69 2.14 -28.87
CA ASP A 14 -17.05 1.68 -30.22
C ASP A 14 -18.46 2.15 -30.55
N PRO A 15 -18.69 2.79 -31.73
CA PRO A 15 -20.02 3.26 -32.13
C PRO A 15 -21.12 2.19 -32.07
N LYS A 16 -20.78 0.91 -32.21
CA LYS A 16 -21.73 -0.21 -32.09
C LYS A 16 -22.20 -0.46 -30.67
N ALA A 17 -21.44 -0.01 -29.69
CA ALA A 17 -21.80 -0.10 -28.29
C ALA A 17 -22.62 1.11 -27.80
N VAL A 18 -22.85 2.12 -28.67
CA VAL A 18 -23.47 3.39 -28.30
C VAL A 18 -24.94 3.44 -28.72
N VAL A 19 -25.81 3.77 -27.75
CA VAL A 19 -27.24 4.05 -27.94
C VAL A 19 -27.46 5.52 -27.56
N ARG A 20 -27.91 6.36 -28.51
CA ARG A 20 -27.99 7.81 -28.27
C ARG A 20 -29.28 8.43 -28.82
N GLY A 21 -29.73 9.47 -28.16
CA GLY A 21 -30.73 10.42 -28.62
C GLY A 21 -30.16 11.84 -28.62
N ASN A 22 -31.05 12.84 -28.65
CA ASN A 22 -30.64 14.25 -28.74
C ASN A 22 -29.92 14.71 -27.46
N HIS A 23 -30.38 14.27 -26.28
CA HIS A 23 -29.92 14.72 -24.97
C HIS A 23 -29.33 13.61 -24.11
N TYR A 24 -29.30 12.37 -24.55
CA TYR A 24 -28.77 11.24 -23.83
C TYR A 24 -27.88 10.38 -24.69
N ARG A 25 -26.93 9.73 -24.02
CA ARG A 25 -26.05 8.73 -24.61
C ARG A 25 -25.80 7.63 -23.59
N PHE A 26 -25.98 6.38 -24.00
CA PHE A 26 -25.57 5.20 -23.26
C PHE A 26 -24.49 4.45 -24.02
N SER A 27 -23.39 4.10 -23.35
CA SER A 27 -22.33 3.29 -23.94
C SER A 27 -22.19 1.98 -23.16
N VAL A 28 -22.45 0.85 -23.81
CA VAL A 28 -22.35 -0.49 -23.20
C VAL A 28 -20.89 -0.94 -23.28
N LEU A 29 -20.12 -0.66 -22.22
CA LEU A 29 -18.67 -0.91 -22.20
C LEU A 29 -18.33 -2.39 -21.91
N SER A 30 -19.21 -3.09 -21.20
CA SER A 30 -19.15 -4.53 -21.03
C SER A 30 -20.54 -5.08 -20.68
N GLU A 31 -20.70 -6.39 -20.57
CA GLU A 31 -21.96 -6.98 -20.07
C GLU A 31 -22.33 -6.52 -18.66
N LYS A 32 -21.35 -5.96 -17.90
CA LYS A 32 -21.47 -5.54 -16.50
C LYS A 32 -21.37 -4.03 -16.30
N VAL A 33 -21.05 -3.26 -17.36
CA VAL A 33 -20.78 -1.82 -17.23
C VAL A 33 -21.46 -1.02 -18.33
N ILE A 34 -22.24 0.00 -17.92
CA ILE A 34 -22.89 0.93 -18.84
C ILE A 34 -22.52 2.35 -18.39
N ARG A 35 -21.96 3.17 -19.33
CA ARG A 35 -21.84 4.62 -19.21
C ARG A 35 -23.18 5.26 -19.52
N MET A 36 -23.60 6.21 -18.71
CA MET A 36 -24.89 6.90 -18.82
C MET A 36 -24.65 8.40 -18.81
N GLU A 37 -24.95 9.06 -19.90
CA GLU A 37 -24.76 10.50 -20.06
C GLU A 37 -26.06 11.21 -20.37
N TYR A 38 -26.21 12.39 -19.79
CA TYR A 38 -27.27 13.32 -20.12
C TYR A 38 -26.68 14.73 -20.27
N SER A 39 -27.06 15.42 -21.36
CA SER A 39 -26.66 16.79 -21.64
C SER A 39 -27.82 17.61 -22.15
N LYS A 40 -28.07 18.76 -21.53
CA LYS A 40 -29.13 19.69 -21.97
C LYS A 40 -28.84 20.29 -23.36
N THR A 41 -27.57 20.42 -23.69
CA THR A 41 -27.11 20.96 -24.99
C THR A 41 -26.99 19.86 -26.07
N GLY A 42 -27.01 18.59 -25.67
CA GLY A 42 -26.75 17.45 -26.56
C GLY A 42 -25.27 17.28 -26.93
N HIS A 43 -24.37 18.01 -26.27
CA HIS A 43 -22.93 17.85 -26.39
C HIS A 43 -22.48 16.82 -25.34
N PHE A 44 -21.59 15.89 -25.73
CA PHE A 44 -21.09 14.81 -24.89
C PHE A 44 -19.57 14.83 -24.86
N VAL A 45 -18.98 14.48 -23.73
CA VAL A 45 -17.52 14.46 -23.54
C VAL A 45 -16.95 13.22 -24.19
N ASP A 46 -16.12 13.42 -25.20
CA ASP A 46 -15.41 12.36 -25.91
C ASP A 46 -13.88 12.40 -25.69
N ALA A 47 -13.41 13.27 -24.82
CA ALA A 47 -12.03 13.35 -24.38
C ALA A 47 -11.79 12.50 -23.12
N GLU A 48 -10.52 12.26 -22.83
CA GLU A 48 -10.10 11.71 -21.53
C GLU A 48 -10.50 12.65 -20.40
N THR A 49 -10.78 12.09 -19.23
CA THR A 49 -11.12 12.85 -18.03
C THR A 49 -10.16 12.55 -16.88
N GLN A 50 -10.27 13.32 -15.82
CA GLN A 50 -9.57 13.07 -14.57
C GLN A 50 -9.69 11.61 -14.10
N ILE A 51 -10.85 10.99 -14.28
CA ILE A 51 -11.11 9.60 -13.85
C ILE A 51 -10.90 8.60 -14.98
N VAL A 52 -11.39 8.90 -16.20
CA VAL A 52 -11.52 7.92 -17.28
C VAL A 52 -10.64 8.26 -18.47
N LEU A 53 -9.76 7.34 -18.85
CA LEU A 53 -8.86 7.47 -19.98
C LEU A 53 -9.28 6.61 -21.18
N ASN A 54 -9.88 5.45 -20.93
CA ASN A 54 -10.21 4.47 -21.96
C ASN A 54 -11.70 4.11 -21.94
N ARG A 55 -12.35 4.21 -23.08
CA ARG A 55 -13.74 3.78 -23.29
C ARG A 55 -13.86 2.80 -24.45
N ASN A 56 -12.75 2.45 -25.09
CA ASN A 56 -12.70 1.52 -26.21
C ASN A 56 -12.57 0.07 -25.71
N PHE A 57 -13.70 -0.57 -25.49
CA PHE A 57 -13.79 -1.95 -25.07
C PHE A 57 -14.40 -2.82 -26.17
N PRO A 58 -14.13 -4.14 -26.20
CA PRO A 58 -14.84 -5.06 -27.09
C PRO A 58 -16.35 -4.95 -26.90
N VAL A 59 -17.09 -4.79 -27.99
CA VAL A 59 -18.55 -4.65 -27.95
C VAL A 59 -19.18 -5.91 -27.38
N PRO A 60 -19.88 -5.84 -26.23
CA PRO A 60 -20.55 -7.01 -25.67
C PRO A 60 -21.83 -7.34 -26.42
N GLU A 61 -22.37 -8.53 -26.20
CA GLU A 61 -23.73 -8.85 -26.66
C GLU A 61 -24.76 -8.10 -25.81
N PHE A 62 -25.65 -7.32 -26.47
CA PHE A 62 -26.76 -6.65 -25.82
C PHE A 62 -27.92 -6.42 -26.79
N HIS A 63 -29.10 -6.21 -26.24
CA HIS A 63 -30.33 -5.94 -27.00
C HIS A 63 -30.86 -4.56 -26.65
N VAL A 64 -31.41 -3.87 -27.63
CA VAL A 64 -32.05 -2.57 -27.47
C VAL A 64 -33.51 -2.69 -27.88
N ASN A 65 -34.42 -2.36 -26.96
CA ASN A 65 -35.83 -2.16 -27.23
C ASN A 65 -36.12 -0.67 -27.17
N ASP A 66 -36.33 -0.06 -28.32
CA ASP A 66 -36.62 1.36 -28.44
C ASP A 66 -38.05 1.57 -28.88
N ASN A 67 -38.93 1.90 -27.93
CA ASN A 67 -40.35 2.15 -28.14
C ASN A 67 -40.67 3.62 -27.91
N GLU A 68 -41.85 4.07 -28.33
CA GLU A 68 -42.33 5.41 -28.07
C GLU A 68 -42.42 5.65 -26.54
N GLY A 69 -41.56 6.55 -26.00
CA GLY A 69 -41.48 6.91 -24.60
C GLY A 69 -40.71 5.97 -23.66
N LYS A 70 -40.10 4.90 -24.18
CA LYS A 70 -39.30 3.97 -23.37
C LYS A 70 -38.14 3.38 -24.15
N LEU A 71 -36.95 3.42 -23.56
CA LEU A 71 -35.74 2.76 -24.02
C LEU A 71 -35.35 1.68 -22.99
N GLU A 72 -35.07 0.48 -23.49
CA GLU A 72 -34.45 -0.60 -22.68
C GLU A 72 -33.15 -1.05 -23.33
N ILE A 73 -32.10 -1.20 -22.51
CA ILE A 73 -30.82 -1.80 -22.91
C ILE A 73 -30.63 -3.01 -22.02
N ILE A 74 -30.50 -4.19 -22.63
CA ILE A 74 -30.44 -5.47 -21.95
C ILE A 74 -29.13 -6.16 -22.28
N THR A 75 -28.30 -6.38 -21.27
CA THR A 75 -27.11 -7.23 -21.33
C THR A 75 -27.38 -8.54 -20.56
N LYS A 76 -26.41 -9.41 -20.50
CA LYS A 76 -26.49 -10.63 -19.68
C LYS A 76 -26.72 -10.34 -18.19
N TYR A 77 -26.18 -9.22 -17.68
CA TYR A 77 -26.18 -8.88 -16.24
C TYR A 77 -27.01 -7.66 -15.89
N LEU A 78 -27.40 -6.84 -16.85
CA LEU A 78 -28.05 -5.55 -16.62
C LEU A 78 -29.30 -5.37 -17.50
N ILE A 79 -30.31 -4.72 -16.93
CA ILE A 79 -31.46 -4.17 -17.67
C ILE A 79 -31.55 -2.69 -17.29
N LEU A 80 -31.12 -1.81 -18.20
CA LEU A 80 -31.33 -0.38 -18.07
C LEU A 80 -32.68 -0.04 -18.68
N THR A 81 -33.50 0.74 -17.96
CA THR A 81 -34.80 1.27 -18.43
C THR A 81 -34.78 2.79 -18.31
N TYR A 82 -35.19 3.48 -19.39
CA TYR A 82 -35.13 4.93 -19.46
C TYR A 82 -36.35 5.51 -20.22
N ASP A 83 -36.90 6.61 -19.72
CA ASP A 83 -38.10 7.30 -20.24
C ASP A 83 -37.81 8.33 -21.32
N LYS A 84 -36.54 8.53 -21.71
CA LYS A 84 -36.02 9.51 -22.67
C LYS A 84 -36.14 10.97 -22.24
N GLY A 85 -36.51 11.24 -20.97
CA GLY A 85 -36.53 12.57 -20.36
C GLY A 85 -35.21 12.97 -19.72
N GLU A 86 -35.22 14.04 -18.91
CA GLU A 86 -34.09 14.36 -18.05
C GLU A 86 -33.91 13.24 -17.00
N PHE A 87 -32.66 12.86 -16.68
CA PHE A 87 -32.41 11.80 -15.72
C PHE A 87 -33.09 12.07 -14.39
N SER A 88 -33.91 11.14 -13.96
CA SER A 88 -34.69 11.22 -12.74
C SER A 88 -34.88 9.87 -12.09
N LYS A 89 -35.24 9.87 -10.81
CA LYS A 89 -35.44 8.63 -10.02
C LYS A 89 -36.48 7.68 -10.62
N THR A 90 -37.50 8.22 -11.29
CA THR A 90 -38.54 7.41 -11.96
C THR A 90 -38.26 7.14 -13.43
N GLY A 91 -37.40 7.97 -14.05
CA GLY A 91 -37.10 7.92 -15.48
C GLY A 91 -35.94 7.04 -15.85
N LEU A 92 -34.93 6.87 -14.98
CA LEU A 92 -33.75 6.06 -15.24
C LEU A 92 -33.52 5.04 -14.14
N THR A 93 -33.52 3.76 -14.51
CA THR A 93 -33.28 2.66 -13.58
C THR A 93 -32.34 1.63 -14.20
N VAL A 94 -31.56 0.97 -13.35
CA VAL A 94 -30.72 -0.18 -13.75
C VAL A 94 -31.01 -1.34 -12.82
N GLN A 95 -31.55 -2.43 -13.39
CA GLN A 95 -31.77 -3.68 -12.69
C GLN A 95 -30.60 -4.63 -12.94
N ILE A 96 -30.13 -5.28 -11.87
CA ILE A 96 -29.06 -6.27 -11.93
C ILE A 96 -29.69 -7.65 -12.00
N VAL A 97 -29.47 -8.37 -13.10
CA VAL A 97 -30.05 -9.69 -13.35
C VAL A 97 -29.36 -10.74 -12.47
N GLY A 98 -30.17 -11.54 -11.76
CA GLY A 98 -29.63 -12.62 -10.93
C GLY A 98 -28.86 -12.17 -9.67
N ASN A 99 -29.00 -10.90 -9.28
CA ASN A 99 -28.35 -10.41 -8.06
C ASN A 99 -29.09 -10.85 -6.80
N ASN A 100 -28.55 -11.86 -6.13
CA ASN A 100 -29.06 -12.37 -4.86
C ASN A 100 -28.51 -11.60 -3.63
N TYR A 101 -27.63 -10.63 -3.84
CA TYR A 101 -26.98 -9.89 -2.76
C TYR A 101 -27.78 -8.66 -2.32
N MET A 102 -28.58 -8.08 -3.19
CA MET A 102 -29.44 -6.96 -2.83
C MET A 102 -30.65 -7.41 -2.03
N ARG A 103 -30.81 -6.85 -0.83
CA ARG A 103 -31.97 -7.13 0.04
C ARG A 103 -33.30 -6.56 -0.50
N LYS A 104 -33.23 -5.65 -1.48
CA LYS A 104 -34.33 -5.03 -2.18
C LYS A 104 -34.29 -5.40 -3.66
N THR A 105 -35.24 -5.09 -4.42
CA THR A 105 -35.58 -5.43 -5.81
C THR A 105 -34.44 -5.65 -6.84
N GLY A 106 -33.18 -5.58 -6.48
CA GLY A 106 -32.06 -5.67 -7.43
C GLY A 106 -31.97 -4.49 -8.41
N THR A 107 -32.71 -3.41 -8.15
CA THR A 107 -32.82 -2.26 -9.04
C THR A 107 -32.26 -1.01 -8.36
N TRP A 108 -31.31 -0.35 -9.03
CA TRP A 108 -30.87 0.99 -8.72
C TRP A 108 -31.71 2.02 -9.48
N PHE A 109 -32.03 3.12 -8.81
CA PHE A 109 -32.75 4.26 -9.35
C PHE A 109 -31.81 5.45 -9.41
N TYR A 110 -31.85 6.24 -10.49
CA TYR A 110 -31.00 7.44 -10.58
C TYR A 110 -31.18 8.35 -9.36
N GLY A 111 -30.06 8.77 -8.78
CA GLY A 111 -30.05 9.63 -7.57
C GLY A 111 -30.36 8.90 -6.27
N ASP A 112 -30.44 7.55 -6.27
CA ASP A 112 -30.60 6.77 -5.03
C ASP A 112 -29.22 6.52 -4.37
N TRP A 113 -28.69 7.57 -3.78
CA TRP A 113 -27.40 7.55 -3.08
C TRP A 113 -27.43 6.73 -1.77
N GLU A 114 -28.62 6.59 -1.16
CA GLU A 114 -28.76 5.75 0.04
C GLU A 114 -28.52 4.26 -0.31
N LEU A 115 -29.00 3.82 -1.45
CA LEU A 115 -28.78 2.45 -1.91
C LEU A 115 -27.30 2.21 -2.28
N LEU A 116 -26.60 3.22 -2.81
CA LEU A 116 -25.18 3.18 -3.02
C LEU A 116 -24.40 3.07 -1.70
N ARG A 117 -24.79 3.85 -0.69
CA ARG A 117 -24.17 3.87 0.62
C ARG A 117 -24.36 2.55 1.36
N ASP A 118 -25.57 1.95 1.29
CA ASP A 118 -25.86 0.69 1.97
C ASP A 118 -25.10 -0.45 1.32
N GLY A 119 -24.15 -1.03 2.05
CA GLY A 119 -23.29 -2.12 1.60
C GLY A 119 -22.04 -1.72 0.82
N ASN A 120 -21.80 -0.44 0.56
CA ASN A 120 -20.53 0.03 0.00
C ASN A 120 -19.37 -0.26 0.96
N LEU A 121 -18.25 -0.75 0.44
CA LEU A 121 -17.09 -1.16 1.24
C LEU A 121 -16.15 0.01 1.55
N LEU A 122 -16.51 1.21 1.11
CA LEU A 122 -15.79 2.47 1.28
C LEU A 122 -14.36 2.43 0.68
N GLY A 123 -13.82 3.59 0.49
CA GLY A 123 -12.46 3.80 0.00
C GLY A 123 -11.57 4.44 1.07
N THR A 124 -10.96 5.56 0.73
CA THR A 124 -10.04 6.30 1.58
C THR A 124 -10.50 7.75 1.78
N ALA A 125 -9.70 8.57 2.42
CA ALA A 125 -9.93 10.00 2.60
C ALA A 125 -8.72 10.78 2.08
N THR A 126 -8.93 12.04 1.71
CA THR A 126 -7.85 12.93 1.27
C THR A 126 -6.85 13.19 2.40
N THR A 127 -7.35 13.31 3.63
CA THR A 127 -6.51 13.66 4.78
C THR A 127 -7.11 13.17 6.09
N LEU A 128 -6.24 12.91 7.05
CA LEU A 128 -6.56 12.71 8.48
C LEU A 128 -6.27 13.96 9.31
N ASP A 129 -5.81 15.03 8.68
CA ASP A 129 -5.50 16.28 9.37
C ASP A 129 -6.73 16.99 9.89
N SER A 130 -6.60 17.54 11.05
CA SER A 130 -7.64 18.33 11.71
C SER A 130 -8.03 19.60 10.96
N GLU A 131 -7.09 20.20 10.28
CA GLU A 131 -7.27 21.48 9.60
C GLU A 131 -8.22 21.38 8.42
N CYS A 132 -8.35 20.19 7.84
CA CYS A 132 -9.30 19.89 6.79
C CYS A 132 -10.68 19.44 7.30
N GLY A 133 -10.90 19.48 8.61
CA GLY A 133 -12.15 19.08 9.23
C GLY A 133 -12.40 17.57 9.33
N GLU A 134 -11.40 16.75 9.05
CA GLU A 134 -11.47 15.28 9.05
C GLU A 134 -10.87 14.67 10.33
N TRP A 135 -11.15 15.30 11.46
CA TRP A 135 -10.72 14.82 12.76
C TRP A 135 -11.47 13.57 13.18
N TYR A 136 -10.75 12.65 13.76
CA TYR A 136 -11.36 11.54 14.48
C TYR A 136 -11.04 11.55 15.98
N TYR A 137 -10.28 12.55 16.45
CA TYR A 137 -10.03 12.79 17.86
C TYR A 137 -10.25 14.25 18.26
N LYS A 138 -10.76 14.42 19.48
CA LYS A 138 -10.83 15.70 20.14
C LYS A 138 -9.98 15.68 21.41
N PRO A 139 -9.30 16.78 21.74
CA PRO A 139 -8.54 16.87 22.97
C PRO A 139 -9.38 16.47 24.17
N SER A 140 -8.86 15.63 25.04
CA SER A 140 -9.54 15.30 26.27
C SER A 140 -9.60 16.53 27.18
N ARG A 141 -10.76 16.78 27.79
CA ARG A 141 -10.91 17.77 28.86
C ARG A 141 -10.60 17.18 30.24
N ASP A 142 -10.44 15.88 30.33
CA ASP A 142 -10.11 15.15 31.54
C ASP A 142 -8.61 14.97 31.62
N GLU A 143 -7.96 15.68 32.54
CA GLU A 143 -6.50 15.64 32.72
C GLU A 143 -5.97 14.25 33.15
N SER A 144 -6.86 13.35 33.59
CA SER A 144 -6.49 11.95 33.84
C SER A 144 -6.33 11.12 32.55
N LYS A 145 -6.81 11.61 31.42
CA LYS A 145 -6.70 10.97 30.11
C LYS A 145 -5.53 11.60 29.33
N ILE A 146 -4.65 10.76 28.85
CA ILE A 146 -3.44 11.16 28.10
C ILE A 146 -3.77 11.51 26.64
N TRP A 147 -4.84 10.95 26.08
CA TRP A 147 -5.28 11.17 24.70
C TRP A 147 -6.72 11.67 24.62
N GLY A 148 -7.07 12.22 23.49
CA GLY A 148 -8.44 12.63 23.20
C GLY A 148 -9.38 11.45 22.93
N GLU A 149 -10.66 11.71 22.94
CA GLU A 149 -11.70 10.78 22.48
C GLU A 149 -12.05 11.06 21.03
N PRO A 150 -12.53 10.08 20.27
CA PRO A 150 -13.01 10.30 18.90
C PRO A 150 -14.05 11.42 18.87
N ASP A 151 -13.80 12.46 18.10
CA ASP A 151 -14.75 13.58 17.96
C ASP A 151 -15.84 13.22 16.92
N ARG A 152 -15.40 12.67 15.82
CA ARG A 152 -16.25 12.11 14.76
C ARG A 152 -15.46 11.06 13.99
N PRO A 153 -16.12 10.07 13.37
CA PRO A 153 -15.45 9.14 12.49
C PRO A 153 -14.93 9.88 11.24
N VAL A 154 -13.79 9.43 10.74
CA VAL A 154 -13.27 9.86 9.42
C VAL A 154 -14.28 9.45 8.35
N GLU A 155 -14.69 10.39 7.51
CA GLU A 155 -15.54 10.10 6.36
C GLU A 155 -14.69 9.56 5.21
N LEU A 156 -14.83 8.27 4.93
CA LEU A 156 -14.22 7.64 3.77
C LEU A 156 -15.11 7.86 2.53
N CYS A 157 -14.48 8.11 1.38
CA CYS A 157 -15.19 8.18 0.12
C CYS A 157 -15.85 6.85 -0.24
N TYR A 158 -16.81 6.85 -1.16
CA TYR A 158 -17.37 5.62 -1.69
C TYR A 158 -16.31 4.82 -2.45
N GLY A 159 -16.24 3.53 -2.16
CA GLY A 159 -15.41 2.59 -2.89
C GLY A 159 -16.09 2.10 -4.18
N LEU A 160 -15.29 1.53 -5.06
CA LEU A 160 -15.72 0.87 -6.29
C LEU A 160 -16.40 -0.49 -6.03
N LEU A 161 -16.41 -0.94 -4.77
CA LEU A 161 -16.80 -2.27 -4.33
C LEU A 161 -17.96 -2.18 -3.34
N SER A 162 -18.92 -3.10 -3.45
CA SER A 162 -20.09 -3.14 -2.58
C SER A 162 -20.55 -4.57 -2.32
N LYS A 163 -21.03 -4.83 -1.11
CA LYS A 163 -21.76 -6.08 -0.78
C LYS A 163 -23.07 -6.21 -1.56
N ASN A 164 -23.60 -5.11 -2.07
CA ASN A 164 -24.78 -5.09 -2.92
C ASN A 164 -24.48 -5.46 -4.38
N GLY A 165 -23.20 -5.61 -4.74
CA GLY A 165 -22.76 -6.12 -6.03
C GLY A 165 -22.71 -5.07 -7.15
N PHE A 166 -22.83 -3.78 -6.83
CA PHE A 166 -22.71 -2.70 -7.81
C PHE A 166 -22.11 -1.43 -7.20
N SER A 167 -21.59 -0.57 -8.06
CA SER A 167 -21.14 0.78 -7.74
C SER A 167 -21.42 1.72 -8.90
N VAL A 168 -21.35 3.02 -8.64
CA VAL A 168 -21.51 4.07 -9.65
C VAL A 168 -20.34 5.03 -9.53
N ILE A 169 -19.61 5.21 -10.63
CA ILE A 169 -18.59 6.25 -10.76
C ILE A 169 -19.29 7.49 -11.32
N ASP A 170 -19.11 8.63 -10.67
CA ASP A 170 -19.60 9.93 -11.14
C ASP A 170 -18.41 10.73 -11.71
N ASP A 171 -18.39 10.87 -13.01
CA ASP A 171 -17.36 11.59 -13.80
C ASP A 171 -17.86 12.98 -14.24
N SER A 172 -19.04 13.41 -13.79
CA SER A 172 -19.72 14.62 -14.28
C SER A 172 -18.96 15.92 -14.03
N ALA A 173 -18.22 15.97 -12.91
CA ALA A 173 -17.44 17.15 -12.50
C ALA A 173 -15.94 17.02 -12.75
N SER A 174 -15.50 15.92 -13.35
CA SER A 174 -14.08 15.67 -13.60
C SER A 174 -13.48 16.65 -14.59
N LEU A 175 -12.21 17.01 -14.37
CA LEU A 175 -11.45 17.78 -15.34
C LEU A 175 -11.31 16.98 -16.65
N VAL A 176 -11.43 17.67 -17.77
CA VAL A 176 -11.37 17.13 -19.13
C VAL A 176 -10.03 17.48 -19.77
N PHE A 177 -9.33 16.52 -20.34
CA PHE A 177 -8.08 16.78 -21.07
C PHE A 177 -8.33 17.48 -22.38
N THR A 178 -7.49 18.46 -22.66
CA THR A 178 -7.46 19.17 -23.95
C THR A 178 -6.46 18.52 -24.92
N ASP A 179 -6.61 18.79 -26.19
CA ASP A 179 -5.76 18.23 -27.26
C ASP A 179 -4.25 18.45 -27.08
N ASP A 180 -3.87 19.47 -26.31
CA ASP A 180 -2.49 19.83 -26.00
C ASP A 180 -1.99 19.29 -24.63
N GLY A 181 -2.79 18.43 -23.99
CA GLY A 181 -2.45 17.78 -22.71
C GLY A 181 -2.63 18.67 -21.49
N TRP A 182 -3.36 19.79 -21.62
CA TRP A 182 -3.83 20.55 -20.49
C TRP A 182 -5.17 20.00 -20.00
N VAL A 183 -5.75 20.63 -18.99
CA VAL A 183 -7.05 20.27 -18.47
C VAL A 183 -7.96 21.49 -18.36
N MET A 184 -9.26 21.24 -18.45
CA MET A 184 -10.29 22.23 -18.27
C MET A 184 -11.47 21.65 -17.47
N PRO A 185 -12.25 22.45 -16.76
CA PRO A 185 -13.47 21.99 -16.10
C PRO A 185 -14.47 21.37 -17.08
N ALA A 186 -15.21 20.37 -16.61
CA ALA A 186 -16.35 19.84 -17.35
C ALA A 186 -17.42 20.91 -17.60
N GLU A 187 -18.21 20.72 -18.64
CA GLU A 187 -19.37 21.58 -18.91
C GLU A 187 -20.39 21.49 -17.77
N LYS A 188 -20.99 22.65 -17.41
CA LYS A 188 -22.07 22.67 -16.42
C LYS A 188 -23.31 21.96 -17.00
N ASP A 189 -24.14 21.40 -16.12
CA ASP A 189 -25.38 20.69 -16.49
C ASP A 189 -25.19 19.43 -17.37
N HIS A 190 -23.99 18.81 -17.28
CA HIS A 190 -23.68 17.53 -17.88
C HIS A 190 -23.66 16.44 -16.78
N VAL A 191 -24.23 15.28 -17.08
CA VAL A 191 -24.18 14.09 -16.22
C VAL A 191 -23.42 13.00 -16.95
N ASP A 192 -22.42 12.39 -16.31
CA ASP A 192 -21.63 11.29 -16.84
C ASP A 192 -21.37 10.25 -15.74
N LEU A 193 -22.08 9.15 -15.80
CA LEU A 193 -22.04 8.10 -14.79
C LEU A 193 -21.62 6.76 -15.39
N TYR A 194 -20.85 5.97 -14.65
CA TYR A 194 -20.53 4.60 -15.01
C TYR A 194 -21.14 3.64 -13.98
N PHE A 195 -22.15 2.91 -14.39
CA PHE A 195 -22.76 1.89 -13.56
C PHE A 195 -22.00 0.57 -13.73
N MET A 196 -21.48 0.03 -12.64
CA MET A 196 -20.66 -1.17 -12.61
C MET A 196 -21.33 -2.26 -11.76
N ALA A 197 -21.61 -3.44 -12.30
CA ALA A 197 -22.30 -4.55 -11.63
C ALA A 197 -21.49 -5.84 -11.67
N PHE A 198 -20.45 -5.92 -10.87
CA PHE A 198 -19.55 -7.07 -10.77
C PHE A 198 -20.00 -8.10 -9.72
N GLY A 199 -21.11 -7.86 -9.02
CA GLY A 199 -21.49 -8.74 -7.91
C GLY A 199 -20.46 -8.67 -6.79
N ARG A 200 -20.00 -9.82 -6.35
CA ARG A 200 -18.88 -9.94 -5.37
C ARG A 200 -17.54 -10.34 -6.03
N ASP A 201 -17.44 -10.21 -7.33
CA ASP A 201 -16.18 -10.30 -8.06
C ASP A 201 -15.39 -8.98 -7.92
N TYR A 202 -14.83 -8.75 -6.72
CA TYR A 202 -14.16 -7.50 -6.37
C TYR A 202 -12.90 -7.26 -7.17
N LEU A 203 -12.12 -8.30 -7.41
CA LEU A 203 -10.92 -8.18 -8.25
C LEU A 203 -11.26 -7.89 -9.71
N GLY A 204 -12.33 -8.50 -10.23
CA GLY A 204 -12.82 -8.19 -11.57
C GLY A 204 -13.34 -6.74 -11.70
N ALA A 205 -13.96 -6.19 -10.65
CA ALA A 205 -14.37 -4.78 -10.63
C ALA A 205 -13.16 -3.82 -10.65
N LEU A 206 -12.14 -4.10 -9.87
CA LEU A 206 -10.90 -3.31 -9.85
C LEU A 206 -10.14 -3.44 -11.16
N ASP A 207 -10.02 -4.64 -11.72
CA ASP A 207 -9.37 -4.85 -13.01
C ASP A 207 -10.05 -4.03 -14.12
N PHE A 208 -11.38 -4.04 -14.18
CA PHE A 208 -12.11 -3.21 -15.12
C PHE A 208 -11.88 -1.71 -14.87
N PHE A 209 -11.85 -1.29 -13.60
CA PHE A 209 -11.57 0.09 -13.26
C PHE A 209 -10.18 0.54 -13.73
N TYR A 210 -9.15 -0.28 -13.55
CA TYR A 210 -7.80 0.06 -14.04
C TYR A 210 -7.74 0.11 -15.57
N GLN A 211 -8.46 -0.77 -16.27
CA GLN A 211 -8.57 -0.69 -17.73
C GLN A 211 -9.31 0.57 -18.18
N LEU A 212 -10.30 1.03 -17.41
CA LEU A 212 -11.07 2.26 -17.68
C LEU A 212 -10.26 3.53 -17.35
N SER A 213 -9.61 3.55 -16.20
CA SER A 213 -8.98 4.73 -15.60
C SER A 213 -7.48 4.83 -15.81
N GLY A 214 -6.85 3.78 -16.29
CA GLY A 214 -5.39 3.63 -16.42
C GLY A 214 -4.77 2.89 -15.24
N ASN A 215 -3.77 2.07 -15.53
CA ASN A 215 -3.07 1.25 -14.57
C ASN A 215 -2.26 2.09 -13.58
N THR A 216 -2.01 1.52 -12.40
CA THR A 216 -1.03 2.08 -11.47
C THR A 216 0.38 1.85 -12.03
N PRO A 217 1.21 2.89 -12.21
CA PRO A 217 2.57 2.71 -12.71
C PRO A 217 3.46 2.00 -11.67
N MET A 218 4.54 1.39 -12.13
CA MET A 218 5.53 0.83 -11.21
C MET A 218 6.23 1.93 -10.41
N LEU A 219 6.33 1.75 -9.11
CA LEU A 219 7.19 2.59 -8.27
C LEU A 219 8.68 2.33 -8.57
N PRO A 220 9.56 3.34 -8.44
CA PRO A 220 10.99 3.11 -8.32
C PRO A 220 11.27 2.17 -7.15
N ARG A 221 12.24 1.25 -7.30
CA ARG A 221 12.50 0.20 -6.30
C ARG A 221 12.87 0.77 -4.93
N PHE A 222 13.59 1.89 -4.88
CA PHE A 222 13.99 2.54 -3.63
C PHE A 222 12.80 2.96 -2.77
N ALA A 223 11.64 3.24 -3.37
CA ALA A 223 10.43 3.62 -2.65
C ALA A 223 9.90 2.50 -1.73
N LEU A 224 10.28 1.25 -1.97
CA LEU A 224 9.82 0.09 -1.20
C LEU A 224 10.66 -0.22 0.03
N GLY A 225 11.82 0.42 0.20
CA GLY A 225 12.64 0.34 1.41
C GLY A 225 12.09 1.17 2.57
N ASN A 226 12.93 1.43 3.58
CA ASN A 226 12.56 2.30 4.70
C ASN A 226 12.80 3.78 4.36
N TRP A 227 11.87 4.61 4.81
CA TRP A 227 11.99 6.06 4.71
C TRP A 227 12.15 6.66 6.10
N TRP A 228 13.08 7.60 6.21
CA TRP A 228 13.17 8.49 7.36
C TRP A 228 12.53 9.83 7.02
N SER A 229 11.57 10.25 7.80
CA SER A 229 10.87 11.52 7.70
C SER A 229 10.59 12.07 9.09
N ARG A 230 10.76 13.37 9.27
CA ARG A 230 10.38 14.04 10.50
C ARG A 230 10.18 15.53 10.25
N PHE A 231 9.11 16.10 10.75
CA PHE A 231 8.96 17.55 10.86
C PHE A 231 9.92 18.05 11.94
N HIS A 232 11.12 18.45 11.54
CA HIS A 232 12.18 18.89 12.43
C HIS A 232 13.20 19.73 11.66
N SER A 233 13.62 20.86 12.24
CA SER A 233 14.65 21.72 11.65
C SER A 233 16.04 21.12 11.91
N TYR A 234 16.45 20.18 11.08
CA TYR A 234 17.79 19.62 11.10
C TYR A 234 18.80 20.63 10.59
N THR A 235 20.02 20.61 11.15
CA THR A 235 21.18 21.08 10.41
C THR A 235 21.68 20.01 9.44
N GLN A 236 22.41 20.40 8.41
CA GLN A 236 23.06 19.48 7.48
C GLN A 236 23.90 18.42 8.21
N GLU A 237 24.70 18.84 9.19
CA GLU A 237 25.55 17.95 9.99
C GLU A 237 24.73 16.96 10.81
N GLU A 238 23.66 17.42 11.49
CA GLU A 238 22.77 16.56 12.28
C GLU A 238 22.07 15.52 11.41
N TYR A 239 21.62 15.92 10.22
CA TYR A 239 20.93 15.00 9.32
C TYR A 239 21.85 13.93 8.77
N LEU A 240 23.08 14.30 8.34
CA LEU A 240 24.07 13.33 7.88
C LEU A 240 24.50 12.37 9.00
N ALA A 241 24.75 12.90 10.19
CA ALA A 241 25.10 12.09 11.37
C ALA A 241 23.97 11.12 11.78
N LEU A 242 22.73 11.55 11.64
CA LEU A 242 21.57 10.67 11.87
C LEU A 242 21.53 9.49 10.89
N GLN A 243 21.76 9.75 9.59
CA GLN A 243 21.79 8.69 8.58
C GLN A 243 22.98 7.74 8.78
N ASP A 244 24.15 8.28 9.17
CA ASP A 244 25.28 7.44 9.53
C ASP A 244 24.99 6.56 10.74
N ARG A 245 24.26 7.07 11.75
CA ARG A 245 23.85 6.26 12.89
C ARG A 245 22.88 5.15 12.50
N PHE A 246 21.90 5.41 11.64
CA PHE A 246 21.03 4.34 11.14
C PHE A 246 21.84 3.23 10.46
N ARG A 247 22.80 3.59 9.62
CA ARG A 247 23.70 2.63 8.97
C ARG A 247 24.50 1.82 9.99
N ASP A 248 25.12 2.49 10.97
CA ASP A 248 25.98 1.87 11.99
C ASP A 248 25.16 0.94 12.92
N GLU A 249 23.86 1.21 13.08
CA GLU A 249 22.89 0.36 13.80
C GLU A 249 22.31 -0.76 12.91
N ASN A 250 22.81 -0.92 11.68
CA ASN A 250 22.32 -1.88 10.67
C ASN A 250 20.83 -1.71 10.33
N ILE A 251 20.36 -0.47 10.29
CA ILE A 251 19.01 -0.10 9.85
C ILE A 251 19.13 0.63 8.51
N PRO A 252 18.87 -0.05 7.40
CA PRO A 252 18.95 0.58 6.08
C PRO A 252 17.81 1.59 5.88
N ILE A 253 18.13 2.75 5.33
CA ILE A 253 17.19 3.82 4.95
C ILE A 253 17.42 4.12 3.47
N SER A 254 16.43 3.86 2.63
CA SER A 254 16.53 4.11 1.17
C SER A 254 16.07 5.52 0.78
N VAL A 255 15.22 6.16 1.59
CA VAL A 255 14.70 7.50 1.32
C VAL A 255 14.84 8.39 2.54
N GLY A 256 15.47 9.54 2.34
CA GLY A 256 15.51 10.64 3.29
C GLY A 256 14.51 11.72 2.90
N VAL A 257 13.64 12.10 3.81
CA VAL A 257 12.69 13.20 3.61
C VAL A 257 13.08 14.37 4.50
N LEU A 258 13.26 15.52 3.90
CA LEU A 258 13.36 16.78 4.61
C LEU A 258 11.99 17.47 4.56
N ASP A 259 11.40 17.65 5.73
CA ASP A 259 10.16 18.40 5.90
C ASP A 259 10.42 19.90 5.76
N MET A 260 9.40 20.74 5.83
CA MET A 260 9.47 22.18 5.51
C MET A 260 10.64 22.95 6.12
N GLY A 261 11.33 22.42 7.12
CA GLY A 261 12.53 23.04 7.71
C GLY A 261 13.75 23.12 6.78
N TRP A 262 13.70 22.57 5.56
CA TRP A 262 14.77 22.72 4.58
C TRP A 262 14.84 24.12 3.98
N HIS A 263 13.70 24.82 3.88
CA HIS A 263 13.61 26.19 3.36
C HIS A 263 13.47 27.21 4.49
N LEU A 264 13.53 28.48 4.11
CA LEU A 264 13.35 29.59 5.03
C LEU A 264 11.95 29.61 5.64
N VAL A 265 11.82 29.21 6.90
CA VAL A 265 10.55 29.23 7.66
C VAL A 265 10.43 30.45 8.57
N LYS A 266 11.54 31.05 8.98
CA LYS A 266 11.58 32.27 9.76
C LYS A 266 11.79 33.47 8.83
N ILE A 267 10.70 34.00 8.30
CA ILE A 267 10.68 35.08 7.32
C ILE A 267 10.08 36.35 7.91
N ASP A 268 10.27 37.50 7.24
CA ASP A 268 9.58 38.74 7.60
C ASP A 268 8.07 38.52 7.47
N PRO A 269 7.25 38.80 8.51
CA PRO A 269 5.79 38.63 8.46
C PRO A 269 5.07 39.28 7.27
N LYS A 270 5.68 40.28 6.62
CA LYS A 270 5.14 40.90 5.40
C LYS A 270 5.03 39.90 4.24
N TYR A 271 5.85 38.82 4.26
CA TYR A 271 5.86 37.78 3.23
C TYR A 271 5.01 36.54 3.58
N GLY A 272 4.38 36.52 4.77
CA GLY A 272 3.55 35.40 5.19
C GLY A 272 4.05 34.67 6.43
N ARG A 273 3.67 33.39 6.55
CA ARG A 273 3.93 32.57 7.76
C ARG A 273 5.13 31.64 7.65
N GLY A 274 5.80 31.58 6.49
CA GLY A 274 6.94 30.70 6.25
C GLY A 274 6.56 29.23 6.04
N TRP A 275 5.30 28.92 5.74
CA TRP A 275 4.89 27.56 5.37
C TRP A 275 5.26 27.24 3.92
N THR A 276 4.97 28.14 3.01
CA THR A 276 5.42 28.06 1.62
C THR A 276 6.85 28.60 1.53
N GLY A 277 7.73 27.85 0.88
CA GLY A 277 9.10 28.28 0.66
C GLY A 277 9.85 27.39 -0.32
N TYR A 278 10.83 27.97 -1.01
CA TYR A 278 11.60 27.30 -2.07
C TYR A 278 13.10 27.61 -2.00
N THR A 279 13.51 28.46 -1.07
CA THR A 279 14.90 28.88 -0.85
C THR A 279 15.50 28.14 0.33
N TRP A 280 16.59 27.44 0.14
CA TRP A 280 17.30 26.75 1.20
C TRP A 280 17.66 27.67 2.37
N ASP A 281 17.39 27.23 3.59
CA ASP A 281 17.93 27.88 4.77
C ASP A 281 19.45 27.61 4.87
N ARG A 282 20.24 28.59 4.46
CA ARG A 282 21.72 28.49 4.40
C ARG A 282 22.38 28.46 5.78
N GLU A 283 21.66 28.82 6.83
CA GLU A 283 22.18 28.67 8.22
C GLU A 283 22.10 27.18 8.62
N LEU A 284 21.07 26.48 8.19
CA LEU A 284 20.89 25.04 8.47
C LEU A 284 21.62 24.16 7.44
N PHE A 285 21.54 24.53 6.16
CA PHE A 285 22.09 23.77 5.03
C PHE A 285 23.05 24.63 4.20
N PRO A 286 24.27 24.88 4.72
CA PRO A 286 25.26 25.75 4.04
C PRO A 286 25.71 25.21 2.69
N ASP A 287 25.71 23.89 2.49
CA ASP A 287 26.06 23.20 1.24
C ASP A 287 25.03 22.09 0.91
N ALA A 288 23.84 22.51 0.50
CA ALA A 288 22.77 21.58 0.16
C ALA A 288 23.18 20.62 -0.98
N ALA A 289 23.90 21.10 -2.00
CA ALA A 289 24.37 20.26 -3.11
C ALA A 289 25.37 19.18 -2.65
N GLY A 290 26.32 19.55 -1.78
CA GLY A 290 27.24 18.59 -1.17
C GLY A 290 26.50 17.55 -0.34
N MET A 291 25.51 17.97 0.45
CA MET A 291 24.69 17.08 1.24
C MET A 291 23.90 16.08 0.36
N MET A 292 23.24 16.53 -0.71
CA MET A 292 22.53 15.65 -1.65
C MET A 292 23.47 14.59 -2.23
N LYS A 293 24.65 15.02 -2.68
CA LYS A 293 25.68 14.12 -3.17
C LYS A 293 26.09 13.07 -2.13
N GLU A 294 26.33 13.47 -0.89
CA GLU A 294 26.69 12.57 0.21
C GLU A 294 25.58 11.56 0.52
N LEU A 295 24.30 11.96 0.48
CA LEU A 295 23.17 11.06 0.68
C LEU A 295 23.07 10.05 -0.47
N HIS A 296 23.26 10.47 -1.71
CA HIS A 296 23.30 9.57 -2.87
C HIS A 296 24.48 8.60 -2.81
N GLU A 297 25.65 9.04 -2.37
CA GLU A 297 26.81 8.14 -2.16
C GLU A 297 26.52 7.06 -1.12
N ARG A 298 25.69 7.35 -0.10
CA ARG A 298 25.17 6.37 0.86
C ARG A 298 24.13 5.44 0.27
N GLY A 299 23.68 5.69 -0.96
CA GLY A 299 22.64 4.91 -1.66
C GLY A 299 21.21 5.33 -1.30
N MET A 300 21.04 6.50 -0.75
CA MET A 300 19.72 7.07 -0.40
C MET A 300 19.20 7.95 -1.53
N HIS A 301 17.89 8.09 -1.58
CA HIS A 301 17.16 9.08 -2.39
C HIS A 301 16.54 10.14 -1.50
N VAL A 302 16.32 11.34 -2.03
CA VAL A 302 15.91 12.49 -1.22
C VAL A 302 14.62 13.11 -1.74
N SER A 303 13.69 13.37 -0.82
CA SER A 303 12.47 14.14 -1.06
C SER A 303 12.44 15.39 -0.20
N LEU A 304 11.97 16.49 -0.77
CA LEU A 304 11.68 17.73 -0.05
C LEU A 304 10.18 17.95 0.02
N ASN A 305 9.70 18.43 1.18
CA ASN A 305 8.33 18.84 1.38
C ASN A 305 8.06 20.22 0.80
N VAL A 306 6.91 20.43 0.19
CA VAL A 306 6.42 21.73 -0.30
C VAL A 306 4.96 21.98 0.05
N HIS A 307 4.66 23.22 0.45
CA HIS A 307 3.32 23.76 0.67
C HIS A 307 3.11 24.96 -0.28
N PRO A 308 2.63 24.76 -1.51
CA PRO A 308 2.71 25.80 -2.55
C PRO A 308 1.66 26.92 -2.45
N ALA A 309 0.71 26.82 -1.53
CA ALA A 309 -0.50 27.63 -1.53
C ALA A 309 -0.32 29.14 -1.42
N ASP A 310 0.72 29.61 -0.70
CA ASP A 310 0.94 31.05 -0.50
C ASP A 310 1.65 31.71 -1.69
N GLY A 311 1.97 30.95 -2.76
CA GLY A 311 2.65 31.47 -3.94
C GLY A 311 4.13 31.76 -3.73
N VAL A 312 4.67 32.81 -4.38
CA VAL A 312 6.13 33.12 -4.32
C VAL A 312 6.32 34.58 -3.95
N HIS A 313 7.07 34.83 -2.90
CA HIS A 313 7.30 36.16 -2.36
C HIS A 313 8.75 36.63 -2.59
N ALA A 314 9.00 37.94 -2.43
CA ALA A 314 10.25 38.57 -2.79
C ALA A 314 11.46 38.16 -1.93
N HIS A 315 11.29 37.42 -0.83
CA HIS A 315 12.38 36.84 -0.05
C HIS A 315 12.99 35.59 -0.69
N GLU A 316 12.29 34.98 -1.66
CA GLU A 316 12.75 33.77 -2.37
C GLU A 316 13.87 34.11 -3.37
N GLU A 317 14.93 33.31 -3.39
CA GLU A 317 16.08 33.54 -4.29
C GLU A 317 15.68 33.64 -5.75
N MET A 318 14.70 32.81 -6.20
CA MET A 318 14.29 32.74 -7.60
C MET A 318 13.11 33.69 -7.94
N TYR A 319 12.60 34.43 -6.96
CA TYR A 319 11.48 35.35 -7.17
C TYR A 319 11.71 36.36 -8.30
N PRO A 320 12.87 37.10 -8.41
CA PRO A 320 13.05 38.09 -9.44
C PRO A 320 12.95 37.51 -10.87
N GLU A 321 13.54 36.34 -11.10
CA GLU A 321 13.53 35.67 -12.40
C GLU A 321 12.13 35.17 -12.77
N MET A 322 11.46 34.55 -11.81
CA MET A 322 10.09 34.06 -12.00
C MET A 322 9.12 35.23 -12.22
N ALA A 323 9.21 36.29 -11.44
CA ALA A 323 8.37 37.48 -11.59
C ALA A 323 8.53 38.14 -12.97
N LYS A 324 9.77 38.31 -13.47
CA LYS A 324 10.07 38.78 -14.80
C LYS A 324 9.43 37.91 -15.89
N ALA A 325 9.54 36.59 -15.73
CA ALA A 325 8.97 35.65 -16.71
C ALA A 325 7.43 35.72 -16.77
N LEU A 326 6.78 36.00 -15.64
CA LEU A 326 5.33 36.11 -15.52
C LEU A 326 4.82 37.54 -15.75
N GLY A 327 5.71 38.54 -15.86
CA GLY A 327 5.33 39.95 -16.02
C GLY A 327 4.82 40.59 -14.75
N VAL A 328 5.21 40.05 -13.57
CA VAL A 328 4.88 40.62 -12.26
C VAL A 328 5.89 41.70 -11.87
N ASP A 329 5.44 42.76 -11.24
CA ASP A 329 6.29 43.87 -10.81
C ASP A 329 7.17 43.48 -9.61
N TYR A 330 8.37 42.99 -9.93
CA TYR A 330 9.33 42.53 -8.93
C TYR A 330 10.06 43.72 -8.22
N GLU A 331 10.08 44.92 -8.83
CA GLU A 331 10.72 46.08 -8.21
C GLU A 331 9.95 46.59 -6.98
N HIS A 332 8.61 46.36 -7.00
CA HIS A 332 7.74 46.73 -5.88
C HIS A 332 7.37 45.48 -5.03
N GLU A 333 8.11 44.37 -5.16
CA GLU A 333 7.93 43.15 -4.38
C GLU A 333 6.48 42.59 -4.47
N VAL A 334 5.80 42.73 -5.62
CA VAL A 334 4.44 42.19 -5.79
C VAL A 334 4.48 40.66 -5.75
N PRO A 335 3.75 40.01 -4.83
CA PRO A 335 3.81 38.57 -4.71
C PRO A 335 3.22 37.87 -5.94
N ILE A 336 3.82 36.77 -6.34
CA ILE A 336 3.29 35.86 -7.37
C ILE A 336 2.27 34.95 -6.69
N GLN A 337 1.00 35.08 -7.03
CA GLN A 337 -0.04 34.23 -6.48
C GLN A 337 0.10 32.80 -7.03
N PHE A 338 -0.22 31.82 -6.20
CA PHE A 338 -0.32 30.42 -6.65
C PHE A 338 -1.54 30.28 -7.58
N ASP A 339 -1.30 29.88 -8.81
CA ASP A 339 -2.34 29.68 -9.82
C ASP A 339 -2.08 28.42 -10.66
N VAL A 340 -2.51 27.27 -10.16
CA VAL A 340 -2.39 25.99 -10.85
C VAL A 340 -3.19 25.97 -12.17
N THR A 341 -4.13 26.88 -12.35
CA THR A 341 -4.98 26.99 -13.56
C THR A 341 -4.31 27.76 -14.70
N ASP A 342 -3.25 28.52 -14.41
CA ASP A 342 -2.44 29.20 -15.44
C ASP A 342 -1.23 28.36 -15.84
N ARG A 343 -1.22 27.94 -17.10
CA ARG A 343 -0.11 27.16 -17.68
C ARG A 343 1.22 27.89 -17.61
N LYS A 344 1.24 29.21 -17.77
CA LYS A 344 2.49 29.99 -17.69
C LYS A 344 3.04 29.98 -16.26
N PHE A 345 2.14 30.06 -15.26
CA PHE A 345 2.52 29.92 -13.88
C PHE A 345 3.12 28.53 -13.62
N MET A 346 2.47 27.46 -14.06
CA MET A 346 2.96 26.09 -13.86
C MET A 346 4.30 25.84 -14.55
N ASP A 347 4.51 26.35 -15.76
CA ASP A 347 5.81 26.25 -16.43
C ASP A 347 6.90 27.01 -15.66
N ALA A 348 6.59 28.20 -15.11
CA ALA A 348 7.52 28.96 -14.27
C ALA A 348 7.76 28.31 -12.90
N TYR A 349 6.71 27.75 -12.29
CA TYR A 349 6.75 27.02 -11.02
C TYR A 349 7.76 25.87 -11.07
N PHE A 350 7.69 25.01 -12.07
CA PHE A 350 8.68 23.94 -12.22
C PHE A 350 10.07 24.49 -12.56
N LYS A 351 10.17 25.37 -13.55
CA LYS A 351 11.44 25.86 -14.05
C LYS A 351 12.29 26.59 -13.01
N TYR A 352 11.65 27.42 -12.17
CA TYR A 352 12.39 28.30 -11.27
C TYR A 352 12.45 27.78 -9.83
N LEU A 353 11.46 26.98 -9.41
CA LEU A 353 11.36 26.57 -8.01
C LEU A 353 11.79 25.10 -7.78
N HIS A 354 11.55 24.23 -8.75
CA HIS A 354 11.78 22.78 -8.60
C HIS A 354 13.02 22.30 -9.33
N HIS A 355 13.18 22.63 -10.62
CA HIS A 355 14.31 22.13 -11.41
C HIS A 355 15.69 22.48 -10.81
N PRO A 356 15.96 23.68 -10.26
CA PRO A 356 17.24 23.97 -9.64
C PRO A 356 17.54 23.06 -8.43
N ASN A 357 16.51 22.67 -7.68
CA ASN A 357 16.66 21.74 -6.56
C ASN A 357 16.89 20.29 -7.02
N GLU A 358 16.24 19.88 -8.11
CA GLU A 358 16.46 18.57 -8.71
C GLU A 358 17.87 18.47 -9.35
N GLU A 359 18.38 19.56 -9.92
CA GLU A 359 19.75 19.63 -10.47
C GLU A 359 20.84 19.41 -9.41
N ILE A 360 20.59 19.79 -8.16
CA ILE A 360 21.52 19.55 -7.04
C ILE A 360 21.29 18.19 -6.37
N GLY A 361 20.24 17.42 -6.76
CA GLY A 361 20.07 16.04 -6.32
C GLY A 361 18.76 15.71 -5.60
N VAL A 362 17.75 16.56 -5.62
CA VAL A 362 16.42 16.19 -5.12
C VAL A 362 15.77 15.22 -6.10
N ASP A 363 15.35 14.04 -5.63
CA ASP A 363 14.83 12.97 -6.48
C ASP A 363 13.34 13.14 -6.79
N PHE A 364 12.54 13.53 -5.81
CA PHE A 364 11.10 13.73 -5.96
C PHE A 364 10.57 14.65 -4.88
N TRP A 365 9.27 15.01 -4.97
CA TRP A 365 8.65 16.00 -4.13
C TRP A 365 7.55 15.40 -3.26
N TRP A 366 7.47 15.89 -2.00
CA TRP A 366 6.35 15.68 -1.11
C TRP A 366 5.46 16.92 -1.13
N ILE A 367 4.30 16.80 -1.79
CA ILE A 367 3.33 17.87 -1.95
C ILE A 367 2.32 17.77 -0.82
N ASP A 368 2.36 18.71 0.10
CA ASP A 368 1.44 18.78 1.22
C ASP A 368 0.41 19.90 1.00
N TRP A 369 -0.64 19.56 0.25
CA TRP A 369 -1.73 20.48 -0.05
C TRP A 369 -2.85 20.34 0.97
N GLN A 370 -3.16 21.43 1.73
CA GLN A 370 -4.13 21.45 2.80
C GLN A 370 -5.27 22.48 2.59
N GLN A 371 -5.38 23.04 1.38
CA GLN A 371 -6.32 24.13 1.06
C GLN A 371 -7.59 23.65 0.34
N GLY A 372 -7.82 22.33 0.33
CA GLY A 372 -8.99 21.75 -0.32
C GLY A 372 -9.05 22.02 -1.83
N SER A 373 -10.26 22.17 -2.36
CA SER A 373 -10.50 22.42 -3.79
C SER A 373 -10.55 23.90 -4.18
N ASN A 374 -10.08 24.81 -3.32
CA ASN A 374 -10.07 26.23 -3.62
C ASN A 374 -9.04 26.58 -4.68
N SER A 375 -9.47 27.16 -5.80
CA SER A 375 -8.63 27.62 -6.89
C SER A 375 -9.08 29.03 -7.35
N LEU A 376 -8.23 29.71 -8.12
CA LEU A 376 -8.55 31.04 -8.66
C LEU A 376 -9.64 30.99 -9.74
N ALA A 377 -9.83 29.84 -10.38
CA ALA A 377 -10.89 29.60 -11.35
C ALA A 377 -11.80 28.46 -10.89
N GLU A 378 -13.11 28.64 -11.08
CA GLU A 378 -14.13 27.65 -10.67
C GLU A 378 -14.00 26.33 -11.45
N GLY A 379 -14.18 25.21 -10.76
CA GLY A 379 -14.23 23.87 -11.35
C GLY A 379 -12.89 23.18 -11.51
N TYR A 380 -11.78 23.82 -11.12
CA TYR A 380 -10.47 23.17 -11.06
C TYR A 380 -10.21 22.57 -9.68
N ASP A 381 -9.53 21.45 -9.66
CA ASP A 381 -9.02 20.79 -8.43
C ASP A 381 -7.50 20.97 -8.32
N PRO A 382 -7.01 21.89 -7.46
CA PRO A 382 -5.59 22.16 -7.33
C PRO A 382 -4.77 20.95 -6.90
N LEU A 383 -5.30 20.12 -6.00
CA LEU A 383 -4.57 18.93 -5.52
C LEU A 383 -4.37 17.93 -6.66
N TRP A 384 -5.44 17.62 -7.40
CA TRP A 384 -5.33 16.71 -8.53
C TRP A 384 -4.36 17.24 -9.60
N MET A 385 -4.45 18.54 -9.92
CA MET A 385 -3.57 19.17 -10.90
C MET A 385 -2.10 19.18 -10.45
N LEU A 386 -1.83 19.44 -9.17
CA LEU A 386 -0.48 19.32 -8.62
C LEU A 386 0.05 17.90 -8.76
N ASN A 387 -0.74 16.88 -8.37
CA ASN A 387 -0.34 15.48 -8.50
C ASN A 387 -0.04 15.13 -9.95
N HIS A 388 -0.93 15.50 -10.86
CA HIS A 388 -0.78 15.23 -12.30
C HIS A 388 0.50 15.87 -12.87
N TYR A 389 0.68 17.16 -12.67
CA TYR A 389 1.80 17.89 -13.30
C TYR A 389 3.14 17.63 -12.63
N HIS A 390 3.18 17.44 -11.30
CA HIS A 390 4.41 17.02 -10.62
C HIS A 390 4.88 15.64 -11.08
N TYR A 391 3.95 14.70 -11.21
CA TYR A 391 4.28 13.37 -11.70
C TYR A 391 4.85 13.39 -13.11
N LEU A 392 4.21 14.14 -14.03
CA LEU A 392 4.68 14.27 -15.40
C LEU A 392 6.01 15.03 -15.49
N ASP A 393 6.18 16.10 -14.72
CA ASP A 393 7.43 16.85 -14.70
C ASP A 393 8.57 16.02 -14.13
N ASN A 394 8.33 15.23 -13.09
CA ASN A 394 9.34 14.34 -12.52
C ASN A 394 9.83 13.27 -13.51
N ALA A 395 8.99 12.89 -14.48
CA ALA A 395 9.34 11.98 -15.59
C ALA A 395 10.17 12.61 -16.70
N ARG A 396 10.32 13.96 -16.75
CA ARG A 396 10.91 14.68 -17.91
C ARG A 396 12.32 14.24 -18.28
N THR A 397 13.08 13.73 -17.31
CA THR A 397 14.47 13.27 -17.54
C THR A 397 14.56 11.80 -17.97
N GLY A 398 13.42 11.12 -18.13
CA GLY A 398 13.35 9.69 -18.49
C GLY A 398 13.47 8.73 -17.30
N LYS A 399 13.59 9.24 -16.07
CA LYS A 399 13.53 8.43 -14.86
C LYS A 399 12.10 7.97 -14.60
N ARG A 400 11.95 6.91 -13.83
CA ARG A 400 10.65 6.47 -13.30
C ARG A 400 10.14 7.49 -12.31
N PRO A 401 8.99 8.14 -12.58
CA PRO A 401 8.52 9.23 -11.75
C PRO A 401 7.95 8.74 -10.43
N LEU A 402 7.99 9.63 -9.45
CA LEU A 402 7.38 9.45 -8.15
C LEU A 402 6.80 10.78 -7.69
N ASP A 403 5.57 10.74 -7.20
CA ASP A 403 4.89 11.82 -6.53
C ASP A 403 4.51 11.37 -5.13
N PHE A 404 4.73 12.19 -4.13
CA PHE A 404 4.33 11.90 -2.76
C PHE A 404 3.34 12.98 -2.32
N SER A 405 2.05 12.66 -2.38
CA SER A 405 0.98 13.63 -2.22
C SER A 405 -0.28 13.01 -1.64
N ARG A 406 -1.35 13.79 -1.53
CA ARG A 406 -2.63 13.34 -0.96
C ARG A 406 -3.54 12.75 -2.03
N PHE A 407 -4.49 11.93 -1.60
CA PHE A 407 -5.52 11.36 -2.47
C PHE A 407 -6.47 12.47 -2.99
N ALA A 408 -6.57 12.59 -4.29
CA ALA A 408 -7.38 13.59 -5.01
C ALA A 408 -8.57 12.96 -5.77
N GLY A 409 -9.16 11.90 -5.24
CA GLY A 409 -10.27 11.22 -5.89
C GLY A 409 -9.85 10.06 -6.81
N LEU A 410 -10.84 9.45 -7.47
CA LEU A 410 -10.60 8.38 -8.43
C LEU A 410 -9.70 8.87 -9.58
N GLY A 411 -8.83 8.02 -10.08
CA GLY A 411 -7.80 8.39 -11.05
C GLY A 411 -6.44 8.72 -10.42
N SER A 412 -6.38 8.93 -9.09
CA SER A 412 -5.14 9.23 -8.37
C SER A 412 -4.12 8.08 -8.38
N GLN A 413 -4.54 6.84 -8.64
CA GLN A 413 -3.64 5.68 -8.74
C GLN A 413 -2.55 5.86 -9.81
N ARG A 414 -2.76 6.74 -10.77
CA ARG A 414 -1.78 7.06 -11.83
C ARG A 414 -0.60 7.90 -11.33
N TYR A 415 -0.72 8.49 -10.16
CA TYR A 415 0.26 9.42 -9.56
C TYR A 415 0.62 8.97 -8.13
N PRO A 416 1.23 7.77 -7.96
CA PRO A 416 1.62 7.32 -6.63
C PRO A 416 2.82 8.11 -6.10
N ILE A 417 2.89 8.33 -4.80
CA ILE A 417 2.35 7.64 -3.62
C ILE A 417 1.38 8.55 -2.86
N GLY A 418 0.40 7.93 -2.18
CA GLY A 418 -0.50 8.65 -1.29
C GLY A 418 0.08 8.94 0.09
N PHE A 419 -0.29 10.11 0.65
CA PHE A 419 0.03 10.54 2.00
C PHE A 419 -1.25 10.83 2.78
N SER A 420 -1.37 10.26 3.98
CA SER A 420 -2.62 10.31 4.75
C SER A 420 -2.83 11.58 5.57
N GLY A 421 -1.84 12.46 5.69
CA GLY A 421 -1.86 13.52 6.69
C GLY A 421 -1.48 13.02 8.09
N SER A 422 -1.52 13.94 9.07
CA SER A 422 -1.07 13.70 10.44
C SER A 422 -1.99 12.74 11.20
N SER A 423 -1.41 11.82 11.95
CA SER A 423 -2.13 10.91 12.83
C SER A 423 -1.72 11.09 14.30
N TYR A 424 -2.60 10.68 15.23
CA TYR A 424 -2.29 10.75 16.67
C TYR A 424 -1.50 9.52 17.12
N ILE A 425 -0.66 9.71 18.17
CA ILE A 425 0.13 8.64 18.79
C ILE A 425 -0.74 7.93 19.84
N THR A 426 -1.71 7.14 19.37
CA THR A 426 -2.66 6.40 20.22
C THR A 426 -2.94 5.00 19.68
N TRP A 427 -3.42 4.11 20.56
CA TRP A 427 -3.83 2.76 20.18
C TRP A 427 -5.02 2.76 19.21
N GLU A 428 -5.95 3.67 19.39
CA GLU A 428 -7.14 3.83 18.55
C GLU A 428 -6.74 4.24 17.13
N SER A 429 -5.76 5.14 17.02
CA SER A 429 -5.21 5.52 15.73
C SER A 429 -4.51 4.32 15.06
N LEU A 430 -3.69 3.58 15.81
CA LEU A 430 -3.08 2.36 15.28
C LEU A 430 -4.14 1.33 14.85
N ASP A 431 -5.22 1.14 15.62
CA ASP A 431 -6.28 0.19 15.25
C ASP A 431 -7.04 0.60 13.97
N PHE A 432 -7.11 1.89 13.70
CA PHE A 432 -7.72 2.41 12.49
C PHE A 432 -6.84 2.24 11.24
N GLN A 433 -5.52 2.34 11.36
CA GLN A 433 -4.59 2.42 10.22
C GLN A 433 -4.58 1.18 9.29
N PRO A 434 -4.60 -0.08 9.77
CA PRO A 434 -4.63 -1.23 8.86
C PRO A 434 -5.91 -1.27 8.03
N TYR A 435 -7.06 -0.97 8.64
CA TYR A 435 -8.34 -0.85 7.95
C TYR A 435 -8.33 0.26 6.90
N PHE A 436 -7.87 1.45 7.27
CA PHE A 436 -7.77 2.61 6.39
C PHE A 436 -6.87 2.33 5.18
N THR A 437 -5.70 1.72 5.44
CA THR A 437 -4.73 1.33 4.40
C THR A 437 -5.32 0.28 3.45
N ALA A 438 -6.01 -0.74 3.99
CA ALA A 438 -6.60 -1.79 3.17
C ALA A 438 -7.76 -1.27 2.30
N ASN A 439 -8.57 -0.37 2.84
CA ASN A 439 -9.70 0.22 2.12
C ASN A 439 -9.26 1.14 0.97
N ALA A 440 -8.06 1.71 1.00
CA ALA A 440 -7.55 2.48 -0.12
C ALA A 440 -7.51 1.67 -1.43
N SER A 441 -7.32 0.36 -1.34
CA SER A 441 -7.40 -0.55 -2.49
C SER A 441 -8.81 -0.61 -3.11
N ASN A 442 -9.88 -0.31 -2.35
CA ASN A 442 -11.26 -0.28 -2.87
C ASN A 442 -11.54 0.87 -3.84
N VAL A 443 -10.62 1.84 -3.92
CA VAL A 443 -10.64 2.93 -4.91
C VAL A 443 -9.45 2.87 -5.86
N GLY A 444 -8.79 1.71 -5.93
CA GLY A 444 -7.63 1.50 -6.78
C GLY A 444 -6.33 2.15 -6.26
N TYR A 445 -6.31 2.79 -5.09
CA TYR A 445 -5.19 3.57 -4.58
C TYR A 445 -4.33 2.77 -3.61
N GLY A 446 -3.56 1.80 -4.13
CA GLY A 446 -2.87 0.79 -3.33
C GLY A 446 -1.53 1.22 -2.72
N TRP A 447 -0.87 2.27 -3.23
CA TRP A 447 0.40 2.77 -2.71
C TRP A 447 0.17 3.90 -1.70
N TRP A 448 -0.05 3.51 -0.46
CA TRP A 448 -0.44 4.40 0.62
C TRP A 448 0.63 4.52 1.70
N SER A 449 0.94 5.76 2.10
CA SER A 449 1.84 6.08 3.20
C SER A 449 1.09 6.75 4.33
N HIS A 450 1.17 6.22 5.53
CA HIS A 450 0.71 6.86 6.75
C HIS A 450 1.91 7.21 7.65
N ASP A 451 1.69 7.99 8.70
CA ASP A 451 2.71 8.34 9.69
C ASP A 451 2.95 7.16 10.63
N ILE A 452 3.96 6.34 10.34
CA ILE A 452 4.26 5.16 11.14
C ILE A 452 4.85 5.57 12.48
N GLY A 453 4.17 5.16 13.54
CA GLY A 453 4.42 5.55 14.91
C GLY A 453 3.55 6.73 15.41
N GLY A 454 2.73 7.31 14.52
CA GLY A 454 1.93 8.49 14.76
C GLY A 454 2.72 9.80 14.72
N HIS A 455 2.09 10.89 14.31
CA HIS A 455 2.74 12.19 14.10
C HIS A 455 2.83 13.00 15.39
N ARG A 456 1.72 13.25 16.07
CA ARG A 456 1.62 14.19 17.19
C ARG A 456 0.61 13.75 18.24
N ASN A 457 0.57 14.49 19.36
CA ASN A 457 -0.30 14.24 20.50
C ASN A 457 -0.13 12.81 21.08
N GLY A 458 -0.96 12.44 22.04
CA GLY A 458 -0.85 11.16 22.72
C GLY A 458 0.29 11.13 23.72
N TYR A 459 0.98 10.00 23.81
CA TYR A 459 2.04 9.80 24.79
C TYR A 459 3.08 8.79 24.29
N ARG A 460 4.26 8.84 24.90
CA ARG A 460 5.31 7.88 24.61
C ARG A 460 4.96 6.51 25.18
N CYS A 461 4.85 5.54 24.30
CA CYS A 461 4.64 4.15 24.65
C CYS A 461 5.51 3.26 23.75
N ASP A 462 6.47 2.57 24.34
CA ASP A 462 7.41 1.71 23.62
C ASP A 462 6.67 0.58 22.90
N GLU A 463 5.65 0.01 23.55
CA GLU A 463 4.84 -1.04 22.96
C GLU A 463 4.04 -0.55 21.76
N LEU A 464 3.31 0.56 21.88
CA LEU A 464 2.53 1.16 20.79
C LEU A 464 3.42 1.44 19.56
N THR A 465 4.57 2.08 19.77
CA THR A 465 5.48 2.41 18.68
C THR A 465 6.03 1.14 18.03
N THR A 466 6.39 0.13 18.82
CA THR A 466 6.87 -1.16 18.30
C THR A 466 5.81 -1.85 17.45
N ARG A 467 4.55 -1.92 17.94
CA ARG A 467 3.43 -2.51 17.19
C ARG A 467 3.14 -1.75 15.90
N TRP A 468 3.29 -0.43 15.93
CA TRP A 468 3.09 0.39 14.74
C TRP A 468 4.20 0.17 13.70
N VAL A 469 5.46 0.05 14.12
CA VAL A 469 6.57 -0.32 13.23
C VAL A 469 6.36 -1.70 12.63
N GLN A 470 5.89 -2.67 13.42
CA GLN A 470 5.57 -4.01 12.92
C GLN A 470 4.50 -3.97 11.82
N PHE A 471 3.43 -3.23 12.03
CA PHE A 471 2.42 -2.98 10.98
C PHE A 471 3.03 -2.23 9.78
N GLY A 472 3.83 -1.20 10.04
CA GLY A 472 4.46 -0.38 9.01
C GLY A 472 5.30 -1.19 8.02
N VAL A 473 6.04 -2.18 8.50
CA VAL A 473 6.85 -3.07 7.64
C VAL A 473 5.99 -3.85 6.64
N PHE A 474 4.77 -4.18 7.03
CA PHE A 474 3.78 -4.85 6.18
C PHE A 474 2.69 -3.89 5.65
N SER A 475 3.01 -2.60 5.56
CA SER A 475 2.22 -1.59 4.85
C SER A 475 2.83 -1.29 3.47
N PRO A 476 2.14 -0.61 2.56
CA PRO A 476 2.68 -0.37 1.22
C PRO A 476 3.97 0.44 1.24
N ILE A 477 4.04 1.51 2.01
CA ILE A 477 5.22 2.37 2.17
C ILE A 477 5.64 2.40 3.63
N MET A 478 6.90 2.10 3.91
CA MET A 478 7.46 2.10 5.25
C MET A 478 8.14 3.43 5.55
N ARG A 479 7.37 4.42 5.98
CA ARG A 479 7.85 5.77 6.31
C ARG A 479 7.65 6.06 7.80
N LEU A 480 8.74 6.11 8.56
CA LEU A 480 8.74 6.66 9.93
C LEU A 480 8.53 8.17 9.84
N HIS A 481 7.57 8.69 10.59
CA HIS A 481 7.34 10.13 10.64
C HIS A 481 6.87 10.60 12.01
N SER A 482 7.21 11.84 12.39
CA SER A 482 6.78 12.47 13.65
C SER A 482 6.88 13.99 13.57
N SER A 483 6.27 14.68 14.54
CA SER A 483 6.37 16.11 14.72
C SER A 483 7.77 16.55 15.21
N ASP A 484 7.95 17.88 15.34
CA ASP A 484 9.15 18.55 15.85
C ASP A 484 9.32 18.42 17.36
N GLU A 485 8.29 17.98 18.09
CA GLU A 485 8.37 17.79 19.54
C GLU A 485 9.51 16.84 19.91
N VAL A 486 10.30 17.21 20.90
CA VAL A 486 11.55 16.50 21.29
C VAL A 486 11.31 15.02 21.61
N PHE A 487 10.14 14.69 22.17
CA PHE A 487 9.81 13.34 22.65
C PHE A 487 9.09 12.46 21.63
N THR A 488 8.71 12.98 20.45
CA THR A 488 7.96 12.21 19.44
C THR A 488 8.84 11.45 18.44
N GLY A 489 10.16 11.61 18.50
CA GLY A 489 11.10 10.95 17.58
C GLY A 489 10.93 9.44 17.54
N LYS A 490 11.14 8.86 16.37
CA LYS A 490 10.94 7.42 16.08
C LYS A 490 12.25 6.64 15.94
N GLU A 491 13.36 7.25 16.27
CA GLU A 491 14.67 6.59 16.22
C GLU A 491 14.67 5.40 17.21
N PRO A 492 14.95 4.16 16.76
CA PRO A 492 14.85 2.97 17.61
C PRO A 492 15.65 3.04 18.92
N TRP A 493 16.84 3.63 18.89
CA TRP A 493 17.72 3.78 20.06
C TRP A 493 17.21 4.76 21.13
N LYS A 494 16.11 5.44 20.89
CA LYS A 494 15.42 6.26 21.89
C LYS A 494 14.43 5.48 22.76
N PHE A 495 14.16 4.22 22.43
CA PHE A 495 13.22 3.36 23.13
C PHE A 495 13.94 2.35 24.03
N GLY A 496 13.18 1.66 24.87
CA GLY A 496 13.73 0.61 25.72
C GLY A 496 14.30 -0.57 24.92
N PRO A 497 15.22 -1.37 25.50
CA PRO A 497 16.00 -2.36 24.75
C PRO A 497 15.19 -3.38 23.97
N GLU A 498 14.04 -3.84 24.50
CA GLU A 498 13.17 -4.81 23.81
C GLU A 498 12.49 -4.18 22.59
N ALA A 499 12.01 -2.95 22.74
CA ALA A 499 11.42 -2.18 21.65
C ALA A 499 12.47 -1.84 20.58
N GLU A 500 13.62 -1.34 20.99
CA GLU A 500 14.73 -1.03 20.09
C GLU A 500 15.15 -2.24 19.25
N GLN A 501 15.41 -3.37 19.89
CA GLN A 501 15.80 -4.60 19.21
C GLN A 501 14.73 -5.09 18.24
N THR A 502 13.47 -5.00 18.62
CA THR A 502 12.35 -5.41 17.76
C THR A 502 12.22 -4.49 16.57
N MET A 503 12.25 -3.17 16.78
CA MET A 503 12.16 -2.19 15.70
C MET A 503 13.30 -2.36 14.71
N ARG A 504 14.55 -2.52 15.16
CA ARG A 504 15.71 -2.78 14.30
C ARG A 504 15.49 -4.02 13.42
N ARG A 505 15.03 -5.12 14.02
CA ARG A 505 14.78 -6.37 13.29
C ARG A 505 13.70 -6.19 12.21
N PHE A 506 12.62 -5.48 12.52
CA PHE A 506 11.54 -5.26 11.55
C PHE A 506 11.95 -4.28 10.45
N LEU A 507 12.66 -3.21 10.75
CA LEU A 507 13.19 -2.29 9.75
C LEU A 507 14.20 -2.98 8.79
N SER A 508 15.04 -3.87 9.32
CA SER A 508 15.90 -4.71 8.48
C SER A 508 15.08 -5.68 7.62
N LEU A 509 14.01 -6.27 8.17
CA LEU A 509 13.11 -7.16 7.43
C LEU A 509 12.42 -6.44 6.26
N ARG A 510 12.08 -5.14 6.39
CA ARG A 510 11.51 -4.38 5.29
C ARG A 510 12.42 -4.36 4.06
N HIS A 511 13.71 -4.14 4.24
CA HIS A 511 14.66 -4.19 3.12
C HIS A 511 14.87 -5.62 2.60
N GLN A 512 14.88 -6.62 3.47
CA GLN A 512 14.91 -8.02 3.02
C GLN A 512 13.71 -8.36 2.12
N LEU A 513 12.54 -7.78 2.38
CA LEU A 513 11.32 -8.00 1.60
C LEU A 513 11.33 -7.31 0.23
N VAL A 514 12.29 -6.44 -0.10
CA VAL A 514 12.27 -5.66 -1.36
C VAL A 514 12.13 -6.55 -2.60
N PRO A 515 12.78 -7.71 -2.78
CA PRO A 515 12.55 -8.57 -3.94
C PRO A 515 11.10 -9.05 -4.06
N TYR A 516 10.47 -9.41 -2.94
CA TYR A 516 9.05 -9.77 -2.90
C TYR A 516 8.15 -8.57 -3.21
N LEU A 517 8.38 -7.44 -2.55
CA LEU A 517 7.61 -6.21 -2.74
C LEU A 517 7.72 -5.67 -4.18
N TYR A 518 8.92 -5.75 -4.76
CA TYR A 518 9.13 -5.29 -6.12
C TYR A 518 8.42 -6.17 -7.15
N THR A 519 8.37 -7.47 -6.92
CA THR A 519 7.56 -8.39 -7.71
C THR A 519 6.05 -8.05 -7.57
N MET A 520 5.59 -7.71 -6.37
CA MET A 520 4.20 -7.28 -6.17
C MET A 520 3.92 -5.92 -6.82
N ASN A 521 4.90 -5.00 -6.85
CA ASN A 521 4.82 -3.74 -7.59
C ASN A 521 4.61 -3.98 -9.10
N TYR A 522 5.37 -4.91 -9.69
CA TYR A 522 5.16 -5.32 -11.08
C TYR A 522 3.78 -5.94 -11.30
N ARG A 523 3.33 -6.83 -10.41
CA ARG A 523 1.99 -7.43 -10.51
C ARG A 523 0.87 -6.41 -10.36
N PHE A 524 1.07 -5.37 -9.57
CA PHE A 524 0.10 -4.30 -9.48
C PHE A 524 -0.02 -3.54 -10.82
N TYR A 525 1.11 -3.22 -11.45
CA TYR A 525 1.15 -2.60 -12.76
C TYR A 525 0.59 -3.49 -13.86
N ALA A 526 1.04 -4.74 -13.96
CA ALA A 526 0.78 -5.63 -15.10
C ALA A 526 -0.52 -6.46 -14.94
N GLU A 527 -0.94 -6.75 -13.69
CA GLU A 527 -2.06 -7.65 -13.40
C GLU A 527 -3.18 -6.94 -12.61
N ASN A 528 -3.07 -5.64 -12.36
CA ASN A 528 -4.07 -4.87 -11.60
C ASN A 528 -4.37 -5.43 -10.19
N LYS A 529 -3.37 -6.01 -9.53
CA LYS A 529 -3.48 -6.64 -8.22
C LYS A 529 -2.75 -5.82 -7.17
N PRO A 530 -3.43 -5.03 -6.34
CA PRO A 530 -2.79 -4.23 -5.29
C PRO A 530 -2.06 -5.13 -4.28
N LEU A 531 -0.99 -4.58 -3.67
CA LEU A 531 -0.21 -5.26 -2.64
C LEU A 531 -1.06 -5.62 -1.43
N ILE A 532 -1.87 -4.66 -0.95
CA ILE A 532 -2.79 -4.86 0.17
C ILE A 532 -4.17 -5.19 -0.37
N GLN A 533 -4.70 -6.34 0.05
CA GLN A 533 -6.04 -6.77 -0.32
C GLN A 533 -6.83 -7.14 0.94
N PRO A 534 -7.97 -6.46 1.22
CA PRO A 534 -8.86 -6.90 2.28
C PRO A 534 -9.24 -8.36 2.14
N MET A 535 -9.47 -9.05 3.26
CA MET A 535 -9.78 -10.49 3.27
C MET A 535 -10.97 -10.86 2.38
N TYR A 536 -11.96 -9.97 2.24
CA TYR A 536 -13.15 -10.22 1.43
C TYR A 536 -12.89 -10.24 -0.08
N TYR A 537 -11.72 -9.81 -0.59
CA TYR A 537 -11.38 -9.96 -2.01
C TYR A 537 -11.32 -11.42 -2.43
N GLN A 538 -10.76 -12.27 -1.57
CA GLN A 538 -10.63 -13.70 -1.81
C GLN A 538 -11.76 -14.51 -1.17
N LEU A 539 -12.44 -13.95 -0.15
CA LEU A 539 -13.46 -14.60 0.65
C LEU A 539 -14.76 -13.78 0.68
N PRO A 540 -15.36 -13.46 -0.48
CA PRO A 540 -16.47 -12.52 -0.56
C PRO A 540 -17.77 -13.02 0.10
N ASP A 541 -17.91 -14.32 0.29
CA ASP A 541 -19.09 -14.95 0.92
C ASP A 541 -18.88 -15.24 2.41
N ASN A 542 -17.71 -14.94 2.96
CA ASN A 542 -17.41 -15.12 4.37
C ASN A 542 -17.63 -13.82 5.16
N GLU A 543 -18.64 -13.75 6.02
CA GLU A 543 -18.97 -12.56 6.80
C GLU A 543 -17.84 -12.14 7.77
N GLU A 544 -17.01 -13.07 8.27
CA GLU A 544 -15.86 -12.74 9.10
C GLU A 544 -14.78 -11.99 8.33
N ALA A 545 -14.66 -12.18 7.02
CA ALA A 545 -13.73 -11.44 6.18
C ALA A 545 -14.03 -9.93 6.14
N TYR A 546 -15.27 -9.52 6.36
CA TYR A 546 -15.68 -8.11 6.46
C TYR A 546 -15.56 -7.56 7.89
N ARG A 547 -15.65 -8.43 8.91
CA ARG A 547 -15.59 -8.03 10.33
C ARG A 547 -14.16 -7.85 10.83
N LEU A 548 -13.23 -8.69 10.35
CA LEU A 548 -11.82 -8.66 10.71
C LEU A 548 -11.06 -7.67 9.81
N ARG A 549 -11.46 -6.40 9.88
CA ARG A 549 -11.04 -5.32 8.99
C ARG A 549 -9.54 -5.02 8.98
N ASN A 550 -8.82 -5.37 10.06
CA ASN A 550 -7.39 -5.14 10.20
C ASN A 550 -6.52 -6.27 9.65
N GLN A 551 -7.14 -7.41 9.25
CA GLN A 551 -6.44 -8.51 8.62
C GLN A 551 -6.52 -8.35 7.10
N TYR A 552 -5.42 -8.61 6.40
CA TYR A 552 -5.33 -8.43 4.95
C TYR A 552 -4.33 -9.40 4.31
N TYR A 553 -4.51 -9.64 3.01
CA TYR A 553 -3.48 -10.25 2.18
C TYR A 553 -2.41 -9.22 1.85
N PHE A 554 -1.15 -9.61 1.99
CA PHE A 554 0.02 -8.85 1.64
C PHE A 554 0.73 -9.50 0.45
N GLY A 555 0.38 -9.06 -0.74
CA GLY A 555 0.75 -9.72 -1.99
C GLY A 555 0.06 -11.08 -2.17
N SER A 556 0.74 -12.02 -2.84
CA SER A 556 0.18 -13.33 -3.17
C SER A 556 0.41 -14.41 -2.13
N GLU A 557 1.45 -14.26 -1.28
CA GLU A 557 1.94 -15.36 -0.43
C GLU A 557 1.57 -15.20 1.04
N LEU A 558 1.29 -13.98 1.50
CA LEU A 558 1.19 -13.66 2.92
C LEU A 558 -0.19 -13.15 3.32
N ILE A 559 -0.60 -13.49 4.55
CA ILE A 559 -1.68 -12.84 5.29
C ILE A 559 -1.06 -12.18 6.51
N VAL A 560 -1.40 -10.91 6.75
CA VAL A 560 -0.90 -10.14 7.88
C VAL A 560 -2.06 -9.78 8.80
N ASN A 561 -1.84 -9.96 10.11
CA ASN A 561 -2.79 -9.57 11.12
C ASN A 561 -2.09 -8.75 12.22
N PRO A 562 -2.04 -7.42 12.10
CA PRO A 562 -1.35 -6.56 13.05
C PRO A 562 -1.95 -6.65 14.46
N VAL A 563 -1.10 -6.56 15.47
CA VAL A 563 -1.52 -6.38 16.86
C VAL A 563 -1.75 -4.88 17.09
N THR A 564 -2.99 -4.50 17.30
CA THR A 564 -3.43 -3.09 17.41
C THR A 564 -3.97 -2.74 18.79
N SER A 565 -3.66 -3.53 19.80
CA SER A 565 -4.06 -3.31 21.19
C SER A 565 -2.92 -3.68 22.15
N GLU A 566 -2.99 -3.13 23.36
CA GLU A 566 -2.01 -3.42 24.40
C GLU A 566 -1.89 -4.91 24.70
N ASN A 567 -0.68 -5.33 25.07
CA ASN A 567 -0.43 -6.67 25.57
C ASN A 567 -1.19 -6.90 26.88
N ASP A 568 -1.68 -8.12 27.04
CA ASP A 568 -2.23 -8.55 28.31
C ASP A 568 -1.20 -8.45 29.44
N LYS A 569 -1.58 -7.90 30.58
CA LYS A 569 -0.67 -7.60 31.71
C LYS A 569 -0.04 -8.86 32.32
N ASN A 570 -0.77 -9.98 32.33
CA ASN A 570 -0.32 -11.23 32.93
C ASN A 570 0.47 -12.08 31.96
N THR A 571 0.02 -12.21 30.72
CA THR A 571 0.68 -13.03 29.71
C THR A 571 1.84 -12.31 29.02
N LYS A 572 1.84 -10.97 28.98
CA LYS A 572 2.74 -10.13 28.17
C LYS A 572 2.63 -10.42 26.67
N LEU A 573 1.44 -10.82 26.23
CA LEU A 573 1.13 -11.14 24.82
C LEU A 573 0.07 -10.20 24.27
N GLY A 574 0.30 -9.72 23.07
CA GLY A 574 -0.74 -9.15 22.22
C GLY A 574 -1.60 -10.25 21.63
N LYS A 575 -2.85 -9.95 21.38
CA LYS A 575 -3.85 -10.90 20.90
C LYS A 575 -4.61 -10.33 19.73
N VAL A 576 -4.77 -11.15 18.65
CA VAL A 576 -5.61 -10.80 17.50
C VAL A 576 -6.52 -11.96 17.13
N LYS A 577 -7.72 -11.63 16.67
CA LYS A 577 -8.65 -12.60 16.07
C LYS A 577 -8.29 -12.75 14.58
N THR A 578 -8.03 -13.97 14.14
CA THR A 578 -7.50 -14.29 12.81
C THR A 578 -8.43 -15.25 12.09
N LEU A 579 -8.81 -14.90 10.87
CA LEU A 579 -9.48 -15.79 9.93
C LEU A 579 -8.42 -16.53 9.11
N LEU A 580 -8.39 -17.84 9.21
CA LEU A 580 -7.55 -18.72 8.42
C LEU A 580 -8.38 -19.30 7.26
N PRO A 581 -8.11 -18.94 6.00
CA PRO A 581 -8.72 -19.58 4.86
C PRO A 581 -8.42 -21.07 4.82
N LYS A 582 -9.18 -21.83 4.03
CA LYS A 582 -8.95 -23.26 3.85
C LYS A 582 -7.50 -23.55 3.40
N GLY A 583 -6.89 -24.61 3.96
CA GLY A 583 -5.51 -25.01 3.66
C GLY A 583 -4.64 -25.02 4.90
N THR A 584 -3.35 -25.14 4.67
CA THR A 584 -2.30 -25.15 5.71
C THR A 584 -1.57 -23.81 5.69
N TRP A 585 -1.33 -23.24 6.86
CA TRP A 585 -0.70 -21.93 7.04
C TRP A 585 0.49 -22.03 8.00
N TYR A 586 1.53 -21.28 7.73
CA TYR A 586 2.73 -21.18 8.56
C TYR A 586 2.91 -19.75 9.04
N ASP A 587 3.14 -19.55 10.34
CA ASP A 587 3.62 -18.27 10.83
C ASP A 587 5.12 -18.13 10.50
N ILE A 588 5.47 -17.08 9.77
CA ILE A 588 6.84 -16.90 9.28
C ILE A 588 7.87 -16.62 10.38
N PHE A 589 7.42 -16.13 11.55
CA PHE A 589 8.27 -15.80 12.68
C PHE A 589 8.45 -16.96 13.65
N THR A 590 7.38 -17.68 13.92
CA THR A 590 7.40 -18.77 14.91
C THR A 590 7.59 -20.15 14.30
N GLY A 591 7.38 -20.28 12.98
CA GLY A 591 7.40 -21.57 12.28
C GLY A 591 6.18 -22.46 12.59
N LEU A 592 5.26 -22.01 13.44
CA LEU A 592 4.08 -22.78 13.79
C LEU A 592 3.18 -23.00 12.57
N ARG A 593 2.74 -24.23 12.42
CA ARG A 593 1.82 -24.67 11.37
C ARG A 593 0.40 -24.67 11.92
N TYR A 594 -0.52 -24.09 11.15
CA TYR A 594 -1.93 -23.96 11.47
C TYR A 594 -2.80 -24.61 10.42
N ARG A 595 -3.83 -25.29 10.88
CA ARG A 595 -4.91 -25.76 10.02
C ARG A 595 -5.89 -24.62 9.77
N GLY A 596 -6.23 -24.38 8.50
CA GLY A 596 -7.20 -23.39 8.09
C GLY A 596 -8.67 -23.82 8.20
N ASP A 597 -9.55 -23.08 7.49
CA ASP A 597 -11.00 -23.18 7.51
C ASP A 597 -11.62 -22.87 8.89
N ARG A 598 -11.08 -21.86 9.54
CA ARG A 598 -11.56 -21.42 10.88
C ARG A 598 -11.13 -20.01 11.24
N THR A 599 -11.77 -19.50 12.27
CA THR A 599 -11.35 -18.28 12.97
C THR A 599 -10.82 -18.65 14.36
N MET A 600 -9.71 -18.05 14.76
CA MET A 600 -9.10 -18.28 16.06
C MET A 600 -8.41 -17.01 16.60
N TYR A 601 -8.10 -16.99 17.90
CA TYR A 601 -7.21 -15.97 18.46
C TYR A 601 -5.77 -16.44 18.36
N MET A 602 -4.88 -15.52 17.94
CA MET A 602 -3.44 -15.71 17.94
C MET A 602 -2.80 -14.76 18.96
N HIS A 603 -1.79 -15.26 19.69
CA HIS A 603 -1.12 -14.53 20.76
C HIS A 603 0.37 -14.39 20.41
N ARG A 604 0.87 -13.16 20.43
CA ARG A 604 2.27 -12.86 20.08
C ARG A 604 2.91 -11.94 21.11
N ALA A 605 4.14 -12.28 21.50
CA ALA A 605 4.96 -11.37 22.28
C ALA A 605 5.29 -10.10 21.47
N ILE A 606 5.87 -9.10 22.13
CA ILE A 606 6.15 -7.81 21.51
C ILE A 606 7.08 -7.91 20.30
N ASP A 607 7.87 -8.95 20.24
CA ASP A 607 8.85 -9.18 19.19
C ASP A 607 8.27 -9.76 17.88
N THR A 608 6.99 -10.12 17.83
CA THR A 608 6.34 -10.67 16.63
C THR A 608 4.88 -10.21 16.47
N ILE A 609 4.35 -10.37 15.27
CA ILE A 609 2.93 -10.32 14.92
C ILE A 609 2.59 -11.54 14.07
N PRO A 610 1.31 -11.97 13.98
CA PRO A 610 0.94 -13.03 13.05
C PRO A 610 1.11 -12.59 11.59
N VAL A 611 2.06 -13.21 10.90
CA VAL A 611 2.23 -13.12 9.44
C VAL A 611 2.28 -14.55 8.92
N LEU A 612 1.29 -14.90 8.11
CA LEU A 612 0.99 -16.28 7.76
C LEU A 612 1.20 -16.50 6.27
N ALA A 613 1.99 -17.50 5.94
CA ALA A 613 2.19 -17.97 4.58
C ALA A 613 1.43 -19.28 4.35
N LYS A 614 0.84 -19.45 3.17
CA LYS A 614 0.19 -20.71 2.80
C LYS A 614 1.22 -21.80 2.52
N ALA A 615 0.88 -23.07 2.73
CA ALA A 615 1.67 -24.19 2.22
C ALA A 615 1.82 -24.08 0.70
N GLY A 616 2.99 -24.42 0.16
CA GLY A 616 3.36 -24.20 -1.23
C GLY A 616 3.84 -22.77 -1.54
N GLY A 617 3.66 -21.81 -0.61
CA GLY A 617 4.10 -20.44 -0.80
C GLY A 617 5.62 -20.31 -0.89
N ILE A 618 6.07 -19.28 -1.62
CA ILE A 618 7.52 -18.97 -1.81
C ILE A 618 7.68 -17.46 -1.69
N VAL A 619 8.52 -17.02 -0.75
CA VAL A 619 8.78 -15.61 -0.50
C VAL A 619 10.27 -15.33 -0.66
N PRO A 620 10.70 -14.66 -1.73
CA PRO A 620 12.10 -14.25 -1.90
C PRO A 620 12.42 -13.04 -1.01
N LEU A 621 13.54 -13.13 -0.30
CA LEU A 621 14.11 -12.08 0.52
C LEU A 621 15.54 -11.80 0.09
N GLN A 622 15.96 -10.55 0.14
CA GLN A 622 17.39 -10.23 0.12
C GLN A 622 18.03 -10.75 1.41
N SER A 623 19.22 -11.32 1.31
CA SER A 623 19.93 -11.78 2.51
C SER A 623 20.26 -10.62 3.43
N LYS A 624 20.13 -10.86 4.75
CA LYS A 624 20.46 -9.86 5.77
C LYS A 624 21.94 -9.41 5.70
N GLU A 625 22.82 -10.26 5.20
CA GLU A 625 24.25 -9.94 5.09
C GLU A 625 24.57 -8.88 4.02
N GLU A 626 23.61 -8.63 3.11
CA GLU A 626 23.79 -7.74 1.96
C GLU A 626 23.05 -6.42 2.11
N LEU A 627 22.36 -6.22 3.24
CA LEU A 627 21.53 -5.04 3.44
C LEU A 627 22.35 -3.76 3.47
N SER A 628 21.88 -2.80 2.70
CA SER A 628 22.39 -1.43 2.65
C SER A 628 21.25 -0.45 2.38
N CYS A 629 21.51 0.84 2.31
CA CYS A 629 20.51 1.82 1.89
C CYS A 629 20.11 1.65 0.41
N ARG A 630 20.94 1.00 -0.40
CA ARG A 630 20.62 0.65 -1.79
C ARG A 630 19.58 -0.46 -1.85
N THR A 631 18.78 -0.45 -2.89
CA THR A 631 17.76 -1.47 -3.16
C THR A 631 18.04 -2.16 -4.51
N ASP A 632 19.31 -2.36 -4.84
CA ASP A 632 19.75 -3.02 -6.07
C ASP A 632 19.25 -4.47 -6.13
N ASN A 633 19.32 -5.09 -7.31
CA ASN A 633 19.03 -6.52 -7.47
C ASN A 633 20.04 -7.35 -6.68
N PRO A 634 19.61 -8.24 -5.77
CA PRO A 634 20.50 -8.88 -4.81
C PRO A 634 21.38 -9.97 -5.42
N GLU A 635 22.61 -10.11 -4.92
CA GLU A 635 23.47 -11.25 -5.18
C GLU A 635 23.14 -12.44 -4.27
N LYS A 636 22.63 -12.17 -3.05
CA LYS A 636 22.29 -13.20 -2.06
C LYS A 636 20.80 -13.19 -1.78
N LEU A 637 20.14 -14.31 -2.00
CA LEU A 637 18.71 -14.49 -1.76
C LEU A 637 18.44 -15.54 -0.68
N ASP A 638 17.58 -15.17 0.26
CA ASP A 638 16.94 -16.08 1.21
C ASP A 638 15.53 -16.40 0.68
N LEU A 639 15.25 -17.66 0.37
CA LEU A 639 13.95 -18.09 -0.13
C LEU A 639 13.17 -18.78 0.97
N LEU A 640 12.10 -18.18 1.47
CA LEU A 640 11.18 -18.84 2.39
C LEU A 640 10.27 -19.76 1.59
N VAL A 641 10.28 -21.05 1.90
CA VAL A 641 9.53 -22.08 1.17
C VAL A 641 8.72 -22.91 2.17
N PHE A 642 7.40 -22.98 1.98
CA PHE A 642 6.46 -23.55 2.95
C PHE A 642 5.98 -24.92 2.49
N GLY A 643 6.41 -25.97 3.20
CA GLY A 643 6.11 -27.37 2.84
C GLY A 643 4.62 -27.74 2.94
N GLY A 644 4.26 -28.87 2.31
CA GLY A 644 2.93 -29.48 2.44
C GLY A 644 2.08 -29.45 1.20
N GLU A 645 2.27 -28.48 0.32
CA GLU A 645 1.57 -28.36 -0.96
C GLU A 645 2.53 -27.92 -2.06
N SER A 646 2.20 -28.18 -3.32
CA SER A 646 2.95 -27.63 -4.46
C SER A 646 2.59 -26.16 -4.67
N GLY A 647 3.56 -25.38 -5.14
CA GLY A 647 3.34 -23.97 -5.45
C GLY A 647 4.45 -23.36 -6.27
N THR A 648 4.21 -22.15 -6.77
CA THR A 648 5.13 -21.47 -7.67
C THR A 648 5.17 -19.98 -7.37
N PHE A 649 6.30 -19.34 -7.69
CA PHE A 649 6.47 -17.91 -7.61
C PHE A 649 7.38 -17.44 -8.74
N THR A 650 7.03 -16.36 -9.41
CA THR A 650 7.88 -15.73 -10.41
C THR A 650 8.37 -14.40 -9.86
N MET A 651 9.67 -14.30 -9.58
CA MET A 651 10.30 -13.07 -9.15
C MET A 651 10.57 -12.18 -10.38
N TYR A 652 10.23 -10.92 -10.28
CA TYR A 652 10.43 -9.90 -11.31
C TYR A 652 11.53 -8.92 -10.90
N GLU A 653 12.39 -8.56 -11.85
CA GLU A 653 13.49 -7.62 -11.67
C GLU A 653 13.69 -6.78 -12.94
N ASP A 654 14.08 -5.52 -12.76
CA ASP A 654 14.51 -4.58 -13.80
C ASP A 654 15.61 -3.65 -13.26
N ASP A 655 15.87 -2.51 -13.86
CA ASP A 655 16.86 -1.55 -13.33
C ASP A 655 16.40 -0.78 -12.08
N GLY A 656 15.10 -0.81 -11.76
CA GLY A 656 14.51 -0.17 -10.59
C GLY A 656 14.27 1.33 -10.68
N VAL A 657 14.71 2.01 -11.75
CA VAL A 657 14.75 3.49 -11.78
C VAL A 657 14.28 4.12 -13.09
N SER A 658 14.31 3.40 -14.22
CA SER A 658 13.90 3.91 -15.53
C SER A 658 12.52 3.42 -15.93
N MET A 659 12.00 3.97 -17.05
CA MET A 659 10.75 3.53 -17.68
C MET A 659 10.95 2.37 -18.67
N GLU A 660 12.17 1.81 -18.80
CA GLU A 660 12.48 0.76 -19.77
C GLU A 660 11.72 -0.56 -19.51
N TYR A 661 11.14 -0.74 -18.32
CA TYR A 661 10.23 -1.86 -18.03
C TYR A 661 9.01 -1.90 -18.99
N GLU A 662 8.54 -0.74 -19.46
CA GLU A 662 7.45 -0.64 -20.44
C GLU A 662 7.86 -1.19 -21.82
N ASN A 663 9.16 -1.21 -22.11
CA ASN A 663 9.77 -1.77 -23.33
C ASN A 663 10.20 -3.23 -23.15
N GLY A 664 9.87 -3.86 -22.01
CA GLY A 664 10.20 -5.25 -21.73
C GLY A 664 11.64 -5.49 -21.26
N HIS A 665 12.39 -4.43 -20.87
CA HIS A 665 13.71 -4.56 -20.23
C HIS A 665 13.56 -5.02 -18.79
N SER A 666 13.46 -6.33 -18.63
CA SER A 666 13.25 -6.97 -17.34
C SER A 666 13.77 -8.40 -17.32
N VAL A 667 13.86 -8.98 -16.16
CA VAL A 667 14.22 -10.37 -15.92
C VAL A 667 13.18 -11.02 -15.01
N THR A 668 12.87 -12.27 -15.30
CA THR A 668 12.05 -13.10 -14.41
C THR A 668 12.80 -14.36 -14.04
N THR A 669 12.68 -14.76 -12.76
CA THR A 669 13.19 -16.04 -12.25
C THR A 669 12.02 -16.83 -11.68
N TYR A 670 11.81 -18.04 -12.16
CA TYR A 670 10.71 -18.91 -11.75
C TYR A 670 11.17 -19.88 -10.67
N TYR A 671 10.41 -19.93 -9.58
CA TYR A 671 10.60 -20.84 -8.45
C TYR A 671 9.41 -21.81 -8.36
N ALA A 672 9.66 -23.08 -8.06
CA ALA A 672 8.62 -24.06 -7.88
C ALA A 672 8.91 -25.02 -6.73
N LEU A 673 7.96 -25.22 -5.84
CA LEU A 673 7.92 -26.34 -4.92
C LEU A 673 7.02 -27.43 -5.49
N GLN A 674 7.58 -28.59 -5.78
CA GLN A 674 6.86 -29.80 -6.15
C GLN A 674 6.71 -30.69 -4.92
N TRP A 675 5.46 -30.91 -4.47
CA TRP A 675 5.19 -31.66 -3.24
C TRP A 675 4.65 -33.06 -3.49
N THR A 676 4.13 -33.33 -4.66
CA THR A 676 3.68 -34.65 -5.15
C THR A 676 4.69 -35.16 -6.16
N ASP A 677 4.83 -36.47 -6.32
CA ASP A 677 5.63 -37.16 -7.33
C ASP A 677 7.04 -36.58 -7.55
N GLY A 678 8.02 -37.05 -6.75
CA GLY A 678 9.39 -36.56 -6.83
C GLY A 678 9.56 -35.17 -6.17
N LYS A 679 9.30 -35.13 -4.86
CA LYS A 679 9.39 -33.89 -4.03
C LYS A 679 10.71 -33.16 -4.21
N LYS A 680 10.65 -31.89 -4.64
CA LYS A 680 11.81 -31.03 -4.85
C LYS A 680 11.43 -29.55 -4.86
N PHE A 681 12.42 -28.71 -4.59
CA PHE A 681 12.33 -27.28 -4.85
C PHE A 681 13.20 -26.94 -6.06
N VAL A 682 12.71 -26.11 -6.97
CA VAL A 682 13.35 -25.81 -8.25
C VAL A 682 13.52 -24.31 -8.41
N ILE A 683 14.69 -23.90 -8.88
CA ILE A 683 14.97 -22.54 -9.38
C ILE A 683 15.26 -22.71 -10.87
N GLU A 684 14.39 -22.21 -11.72
CA GLU A 684 14.62 -22.23 -13.18
C GLU A 684 15.62 -21.14 -13.61
N PRO A 685 16.29 -21.29 -14.74
CA PRO A 685 17.13 -20.26 -15.31
C PRO A 685 16.37 -18.92 -15.45
N ALA A 686 17.05 -17.82 -15.14
CA ALA A 686 16.51 -16.49 -15.33
C ALA A 686 16.28 -16.19 -16.83
N VAL A 687 15.17 -15.52 -17.15
CA VAL A 687 14.75 -15.21 -18.51
C VAL A 687 14.55 -13.69 -18.66
N GLY A 688 15.11 -13.11 -19.71
CA GLY A 688 15.03 -11.68 -20.01
C GLY A 688 16.39 -11.04 -20.26
N ASP A 689 16.55 -9.78 -19.96
CA ASP A 689 17.80 -9.04 -20.08
C ASP A 689 18.71 -9.28 -18.88
N LEU A 690 19.53 -10.30 -18.95
CA LEU A 690 20.41 -10.73 -17.85
C LEU A 690 21.48 -9.69 -17.43
N SER A 691 21.66 -8.62 -18.20
CA SER A 691 22.57 -7.52 -17.83
C SER A 691 22.04 -6.71 -16.63
N LEU A 692 20.76 -6.82 -16.33
CA LEU A 692 20.08 -6.12 -15.23
C LEU A 692 20.29 -6.76 -13.86
N ILE A 693 20.80 -8.00 -13.82
CA ILE A 693 20.94 -8.77 -12.58
C ILE A 693 22.36 -9.28 -12.41
N PRO A 694 22.79 -9.63 -11.18
CA PRO A 694 24.08 -10.28 -10.96
C PRO A 694 24.21 -11.56 -11.77
N ALA A 695 25.39 -11.79 -12.39
CA ALA A 695 25.63 -12.98 -13.22
C ALA A 695 25.59 -14.30 -12.41
N GLN A 696 25.82 -14.22 -11.11
CA GLN A 696 25.79 -15.35 -10.18
C GLN A 696 25.06 -14.95 -8.90
N ARG A 697 24.43 -15.92 -8.27
CA ARG A 697 23.73 -15.74 -7.00
C ARG A 697 24.07 -16.84 -5.99
N THR A 698 24.02 -16.46 -4.72
CA THR A 698 24.04 -17.37 -3.58
C THR A 698 22.62 -17.50 -3.03
N TYR A 699 22.22 -18.71 -2.72
CA TYR A 699 20.87 -18.98 -2.22
C TYR A 699 20.90 -19.63 -0.84
N THR A 700 20.02 -19.19 0.05
CA THR A 700 19.64 -19.91 1.26
C THR A 700 18.15 -20.26 1.18
N VAL A 701 17.84 -21.52 0.94
CA VAL A 701 16.45 -22.00 0.90
C VAL A 701 16.04 -22.40 2.31
N LYS A 702 15.09 -21.65 2.90
CA LYS A 702 14.54 -21.85 4.25
C LYS A 702 13.22 -22.61 4.15
N LEU A 703 13.30 -23.91 4.43
CA LEU A 703 12.22 -24.88 4.25
C LEU A 703 11.42 -25.02 5.56
N TYR A 704 10.23 -24.45 5.58
CA TYR A 704 9.33 -24.48 6.75
C TYR A 704 8.58 -25.81 6.84
N GLY A 705 8.52 -26.36 8.04
CA GLY A 705 7.88 -27.64 8.33
C GLY A 705 8.62 -28.87 7.78
N ILE A 706 9.83 -28.69 7.28
CA ILE A 706 10.64 -29.76 6.69
C ILE A 706 11.66 -30.24 7.73
N PRO A 707 11.71 -31.56 8.07
CA PRO A 707 12.67 -32.11 9.03
C PRO A 707 14.13 -31.98 8.57
N ALA A 708 15.06 -31.99 9.52
CA ALA A 708 16.49 -31.75 9.31
C ALA A 708 17.16 -32.64 8.23
N ASP A 709 16.76 -33.88 8.15
CA ASP A 709 17.38 -34.87 7.23
C ASP A 709 16.63 -35.07 5.91
N SER A 710 15.73 -34.13 5.55
CA SER A 710 14.84 -34.30 4.41
C SER A 710 15.50 -34.04 3.05
N VAL A 711 16.54 -33.22 2.99
CA VAL A 711 17.25 -32.90 1.73
C VAL A 711 18.31 -33.97 1.43
N LYS A 712 18.18 -34.54 0.24
CA LYS A 712 19.07 -35.61 -0.27
C LYS A 712 20.30 -35.01 -0.97
N GLU A 713 20.10 -34.18 -1.94
CA GLU A 713 21.12 -33.57 -2.80
C GLU A 713 20.66 -32.23 -3.38
N VAL A 714 21.60 -31.40 -3.81
CA VAL A 714 21.37 -30.16 -4.53
C VAL A 714 22.04 -30.27 -5.89
N LEU A 715 21.27 -30.16 -6.96
CA LEU A 715 21.78 -30.26 -8.32
C LEU A 715 21.79 -28.88 -8.99
N VAL A 716 22.91 -28.52 -9.62
CA VAL A 716 23.02 -27.34 -10.48
C VAL A 716 23.27 -27.81 -11.91
N SER A 717 22.36 -27.57 -12.81
CA SER A 717 22.38 -28.09 -14.19
C SER A 717 22.60 -29.61 -14.25
N GLY A 718 22.00 -30.33 -13.29
CA GLY A 718 22.10 -31.79 -13.18
C GLY A 718 23.38 -32.33 -12.50
N VAL A 719 24.26 -31.45 -12.01
CA VAL A 719 25.49 -31.82 -11.30
C VAL A 719 25.30 -31.59 -9.80
N ASP A 720 25.62 -32.61 -8.99
CA ASP A 720 25.57 -32.52 -7.53
C ASP A 720 26.62 -31.51 -7.03
N VAL A 721 26.20 -30.60 -6.16
CA VAL A 721 27.04 -29.54 -5.59
C VAL A 721 27.00 -29.59 -4.07
N PRO A 722 28.10 -29.19 -3.40
CA PRO A 722 28.11 -29.12 -1.94
C PRO A 722 27.15 -28.04 -1.43
N PHE A 723 26.51 -28.33 -0.30
CA PHE A 723 25.62 -27.40 0.38
C PHE A 723 25.74 -27.52 1.90
N GLU A 724 25.41 -26.44 2.59
CA GLU A 724 25.39 -26.40 4.05
C GLU A 724 23.96 -26.55 4.55
N LYS A 725 23.79 -27.21 5.71
CA LYS A 725 22.50 -27.35 6.39
C LYS A 725 22.54 -26.72 7.77
N ALA A 726 21.49 -26.04 8.14
CA ALA A 726 21.21 -25.64 9.52
C ALA A 726 19.72 -25.89 9.83
N TYR A 727 19.45 -26.43 11.01
CA TYR A 727 18.07 -26.72 11.43
C TYR A 727 17.72 -25.98 12.70
N ASP A 728 16.64 -25.22 12.63
CA ASP A 728 16.03 -24.58 13.79
C ASP A 728 14.92 -25.51 14.33
N GLU A 729 15.26 -26.28 15.37
CA GLU A 729 14.35 -27.26 15.99
C GLU A 729 13.09 -26.61 16.57
N LYS A 730 13.21 -25.38 17.06
CA LYS A 730 12.09 -24.67 17.68
C LYS A 730 11.05 -24.25 16.65
N ARG A 731 11.50 -23.80 15.47
CA ARG A 731 10.63 -23.31 14.40
C ARG A 731 10.37 -24.34 13.32
N ASN A 732 11.05 -25.49 13.35
CA ASN A 732 11.00 -26.50 12.29
C ASN A 732 11.38 -25.93 10.92
N ILE A 733 12.50 -25.21 10.86
CA ILE A 733 13.00 -24.60 9.62
C ILE A 733 14.35 -25.24 9.25
N LEU A 734 14.39 -25.88 8.11
CA LEU A 734 15.63 -26.39 7.53
C LEU A 734 16.19 -25.37 6.54
N SER A 735 17.33 -24.79 6.83
CA SER A 735 18.07 -23.91 5.92
C SER A 735 19.06 -24.73 5.10
N VAL A 736 19.05 -24.54 3.78
CA VAL A 736 19.94 -25.17 2.81
C VAL A 736 20.66 -24.07 2.06
N ALA A 737 21.94 -23.88 2.31
CA ALA A 737 22.74 -22.83 1.69
C ALA A 737 23.70 -23.40 0.64
N PHE A 738 23.71 -22.81 -0.53
CA PHE A 738 24.62 -23.16 -1.64
C PHE A 738 24.89 -21.92 -2.49
N GLY A 739 25.97 -21.94 -3.21
CA GLY A 739 26.27 -20.78 -4.05
C GLY A 739 27.54 -21.09 -4.85
N ALA A 740 28.04 -20.16 -5.52
CA ALA A 740 27.85 -19.22 -6.51
C ALA A 740 27.25 -19.84 -7.78
N VAL A 741 25.95 -19.80 -7.94
CA VAL A 741 25.24 -20.39 -9.07
C VAL A 741 25.05 -19.31 -10.15
N LYS A 742 25.35 -19.63 -11.40
CA LYS A 742 25.02 -18.73 -12.52
C LYS A 742 23.51 -18.62 -12.65
N VAL A 743 23.02 -17.43 -12.90
CA VAL A 743 21.57 -17.18 -13.05
C VAL A 743 20.95 -17.90 -14.26
N THR A 744 21.79 -18.41 -15.16
CA THR A 744 21.42 -19.23 -16.32
C THR A 744 21.33 -20.73 -16.02
N ASP A 745 21.71 -21.15 -14.82
CA ASP A 745 21.70 -22.55 -14.43
C ASP A 745 20.41 -22.90 -13.69
N LYS A 746 19.89 -24.09 -13.96
CA LYS A 746 18.78 -24.66 -13.21
C LYS A 746 19.29 -25.26 -11.90
N VAL A 747 18.59 -24.98 -10.80
CA VAL A 747 18.86 -25.59 -9.49
C VAL A 747 17.71 -26.48 -9.06
N GLU A 748 18.03 -27.66 -8.52
CA GLU A 748 17.06 -28.57 -7.95
C GLU A 748 17.52 -29.01 -6.55
N VAL A 749 16.75 -28.70 -5.51
CA VAL A 749 16.92 -29.21 -4.15
C VAL A 749 16.04 -30.43 -4.02
N LEU A 750 16.62 -31.61 -4.05
CA LEU A 750 15.88 -32.86 -4.05
C LEU A 750 15.63 -33.34 -2.62
N PHE A 751 14.40 -33.74 -2.35
CA PHE A 751 13.98 -34.28 -1.05
C PHE A 751 13.97 -35.79 -1.07
N LYS A 752 14.03 -36.40 0.13
CA LYS A 752 13.73 -37.81 0.30
C LYS A 752 12.26 -38.09 -0.06
N GLU A 753 11.95 -39.30 -0.55
CA GLU A 753 10.58 -39.61 -1.02
C GLU A 753 9.53 -39.60 0.13
N ASP A 754 9.91 -40.14 1.29
CA ASP A 754 9.01 -40.36 2.43
C ASP A 754 9.08 -39.25 3.49
N ILE A 755 9.22 -37.97 3.06
CA ILE A 755 9.16 -36.89 4.02
C ILE A 755 7.75 -36.67 4.52
N GLU A 756 7.60 -36.62 5.84
CA GLU A 756 6.44 -36.08 6.55
C GLU A 756 6.78 -34.69 7.10
N LEU A 757 5.79 -33.85 7.22
CA LEU A 757 5.96 -32.53 7.81
C LEU A 757 6.22 -32.65 9.30
N ALA A 758 7.17 -31.86 9.81
CA ALA A 758 7.47 -31.80 11.23
C ALA A 758 6.26 -31.32 12.04
N ASP A 759 6.07 -31.93 13.22
CA ASP A 759 5.05 -31.47 14.16
C ASP A 759 5.47 -30.15 14.83
N ASN A 760 4.49 -29.34 15.20
CA ASN A 760 4.75 -28.12 15.94
C ASN A 760 5.47 -28.38 17.26
N ASN A 761 6.50 -27.60 17.56
CA ASN A 761 7.19 -27.68 18.85
C ASN A 761 6.37 -26.98 19.95
N ILE A 762 5.36 -27.68 20.46
CA ILE A 762 4.42 -27.15 21.47
C ILE A 762 5.13 -26.83 22.79
N LEU A 763 6.10 -27.64 23.18
CA LEU A 763 6.73 -27.51 24.50
C LEU A 763 7.58 -26.26 24.61
N ASP A 764 8.45 -25.99 23.62
CA ASP A 764 9.32 -24.81 23.65
C ASP A 764 8.53 -23.53 23.49
N ASN A 765 7.52 -23.53 22.59
CA ASN A 765 6.64 -22.38 22.47
C ASN A 765 5.82 -22.12 23.75
N THR A 766 5.34 -23.17 24.42
CA THR A 766 4.68 -23.01 25.71
C THR A 766 5.63 -22.52 26.80
N TYR A 767 6.87 -23.02 26.80
CA TYR A 767 7.89 -22.55 27.75
C TYR A 767 8.09 -21.02 27.60
N ASP A 768 8.20 -20.50 26.41
CA ASP A 768 8.36 -19.06 26.19
C ASP A 768 7.16 -18.24 26.71
N ILE A 769 5.95 -18.74 26.44
CA ILE A 769 4.73 -18.09 26.97
C ILE A 769 4.76 -18.07 28.49
N LEU A 770 5.02 -19.20 29.13
CA LEU A 770 5.03 -19.32 30.57
C LEU A 770 6.18 -18.56 31.22
N ASN A 771 7.35 -18.53 30.57
CA ASN A 771 8.50 -17.80 31.09
C ASN A 771 8.23 -16.28 31.18
N ARG A 772 7.61 -15.71 30.18
CA ARG A 772 7.22 -14.28 30.14
C ARG A 772 6.07 -13.95 31.09
N ALA A 773 5.15 -14.88 31.29
CA ALA A 773 3.91 -14.64 32.02
C ALA A 773 4.16 -14.23 33.48
N GLN A 774 3.37 -13.28 34.00
CA GLN A 774 3.40 -12.79 35.35
C GLN A 774 2.33 -13.50 36.19
N ILE A 775 2.50 -14.83 36.33
CA ILE A 775 1.63 -15.73 37.11
C ILE A 775 2.45 -16.58 38.08
N ALA A 776 1.78 -17.24 39.02
CA ALA A 776 2.43 -18.07 40.03
C ALA A 776 3.30 -19.17 39.41
N PHE A 777 4.50 -19.39 39.95
CA PHE A 777 5.40 -20.43 39.46
C PHE A 777 4.78 -21.84 39.52
N GLN A 778 3.97 -22.12 40.56
CA GLN A 778 3.29 -23.40 40.67
C GLN A 778 2.32 -23.65 39.50
N THR A 779 1.64 -22.61 39.03
CA THR A 779 0.76 -22.73 37.83
C THR A 779 1.57 -22.99 36.58
N LYS A 780 2.71 -22.29 36.41
CA LYS A 780 3.62 -22.51 35.25
C LYS A 780 4.13 -23.94 35.25
N GLU A 781 4.66 -24.39 36.36
CA GLU A 781 5.23 -25.72 36.51
C GLU A 781 4.18 -26.83 36.30
N TRP A 782 2.98 -26.66 36.89
CA TRP A 782 1.88 -27.60 36.72
C TRP A 782 1.48 -27.72 35.25
N LEU A 783 1.27 -26.58 34.55
CA LEU A 783 0.84 -26.57 33.17
C LEU A 783 1.93 -27.21 32.26
N PHE A 784 3.18 -26.84 32.47
CA PHE A 784 4.29 -27.39 31.71
C PHE A 784 4.44 -28.90 31.90
N ARG A 785 4.26 -29.42 33.13
CA ARG A 785 4.24 -30.87 33.40
C ARG A 785 3.06 -31.58 32.74
N LEU A 786 1.88 -30.97 32.75
CA LEU A 786 0.71 -31.49 32.05
C LEU A 786 1.01 -31.64 30.54
N LEU A 787 1.63 -30.64 29.93
CA LEU A 787 1.96 -30.70 28.50
C LEU A 787 3.02 -31.72 28.15
N LYS A 788 3.98 -31.97 29.05
CA LYS A 788 4.99 -33.02 28.92
C LYS A 788 4.44 -34.44 29.13
N SER A 789 3.30 -34.57 29.80
CA SER A 789 2.72 -35.87 30.07
C SER A 789 2.24 -36.59 28.83
N ASN A 790 2.11 -37.92 28.92
CA ASN A 790 1.54 -38.78 27.86
C ASN A 790 -0.01 -38.65 27.74
N THR A 791 -0.61 -37.71 28.43
CA THR A 791 -2.05 -37.41 28.34
C THR A 791 -2.41 -37.03 26.93
N GLY A 792 -3.51 -37.59 26.38
CA GLY A 792 -3.98 -37.25 25.04
C GLY A 792 -4.43 -35.80 24.89
N LEU A 793 -4.37 -35.26 23.70
CA LEU A 793 -4.67 -33.84 23.41
C LEU A 793 -6.04 -33.42 23.94
N THR A 794 -7.10 -34.15 23.63
CA THR A 794 -8.46 -33.86 24.09
C THR A 794 -8.54 -33.79 25.63
N GLN A 795 -7.85 -34.70 26.32
CA GLN A 795 -7.84 -34.70 27.77
C GLN A 795 -7.00 -33.53 28.32
N LYS A 796 -5.88 -33.17 27.71
CA LYS A 796 -5.10 -31.97 28.08
C LYS A 796 -5.96 -30.73 27.96
N LEU A 797 -6.65 -30.56 26.84
CA LEU A 797 -7.58 -29.43 26.64
C LEU A 797 -8.69 -29.39 27.68
N SER A 798 -9.32 -30.55 27.97
CA SER A 798 -10.35 -30.62 29.02
C SER A 798 -9.83 -30.19 30.39
N ILE A 799 -8.63 -30.66 30.78
CA ILE A 799 -8.01 -30.30 32.04
C ILE A 799 -7.71 -28.79 32.09
N ILE A 800 -7.13 -28.23 31.03
CA ILE A 800 -6.83 -26.81 30.93
C ILE A 800 -8.08 -25.94 31.01
N HIS A 801 -9.16 -26.35 30.34
CA HIS A 801 -10.42 -25.61 30.34
C HIS A 801 -11.23 -25.73 31.66
N THR A 802 -11.05 -26.78 32.39
CA THR A 802 -11.75 -26.99 33.68
C THR A 802 -10.95 -26.51 34.88
N THR A 803 -9.64 -26.28 34.76
CA THR A 803 -8.79 -25.79 35.85
C THR A 803 -8.89 -24.27 36.00
N TYR A 804 -8.96 -23.80 37.24
CA TYR A 804 -8.89 -22.35 37.50
C TYR A 804 -7.49 -21.81 37.18
N MET A 805 -7.38 -20.94 36.21
CA MET A 805 -6.14 -20.26 35.82
C MET A 805 -6.45 -18.94 35.10
N ASP A 806 -5.42 -18.15 34.86
CA ASP A 806 -5.50 -16.95 34.03
C ASP A 806 -6.04 -17.26 32.64
N GLU A 807 -7.04 -16.50 32.19
CA GLU A 807 -7.74 -16.72 30.92
C GLU A 807 -6.84 -16.47 29.70
N GLY A 808 -5.94 -15.48 29.78
CA GLY A 808 -4.97 -15.20 28.72
C GLY A 808 -4.02 -16.38 28.50
N ILE A 809 -3.51 -16.95 29.59
CA ILE A 809 -2.66 -18.17 29.55
C ILE A 809 -3.42 -19.35 28.96
N ARG A 810 -4.66 -19.57 29.43
CA ARG A 810 -5.51 -20.64 28.90
C ARG A 810 -5.66 -20.54 27.39
N ARG A 811 -5.98 -19.35 26.90
CA ARG A 811 -6.18 -19.11 25.46
C ARG A 811 -4.90 -19.27 24.66
N ALA A 812 -3.77 -18.72 25.13
CA ALA A 812 -2.50 -18.81 24.44
C ALA A 812 -1.99 -20.26 24.34
N VAL A 813 -2.14 -21.05 25.42
CA VAL A 813 -1.77 -22.48 25.38
C VAL A 813 -2.75 -23.29 24.52
N THR A 814 -4.05 -22.95 24.56
CA THR A 814 -5.05 -23.59 23.68
C THR A 814 -4.75 -23.33 22.20
N GLU A 815 -4.32 -22.11 21.83
CA GLU A 815 -3.86 -21.81 20.47
C GLU A 815 -2.78 -22.81 20.03
N LEU A 816 -1.72 -22.97 20.82
CA LEU A 816 -0.62 -23.89 20.47
C LEU A 816 -1.09 -25.33 20.32
N LEU A 817 -1.93 -25.83 21.27
CA LEU A 817 -2.45 -27.20 21.26
C LEU A 817 -3.41 -27.48 20.11
N THR A 818 -4.06 -26.45 19.60
CA THR A 818 -5.07 -26.58 18.53
C THR A 818 -4.62 -26.01 17.19
N ALA A 819 -3.35 -25.59 17.09
CA ALA A 819 -2.82 -25.02 15.85
C ALA A 819 -2.94 -25.99 14.68
N TRP A 820 -2.60 -27.28 14.92
CA TRP A 820 -2.64 -28.35 13.93
C TRP A 820 -3.44 -29.57 14.39
#